data_a930da6194cf480abce2908ddd958579
#
_entry.id   a930da6194cf480abce2908ddd958579
#
_cell.length_a   1.000
_cell.length_b   1.000
_cell.length_c   1.000
_cell.angle_alpha   90.00
_cell.angle_beta   90.00
_cell.angle_gamma   90.00
#
_symmetry.space_group_name_H-M   'P 1'
#
loop_
_entity.id
_entity.type
_entity.pdbx_description
1 polymer ?
#
loop_
_entity_poly.entity_id
_entity_poly.type
_entity_poly.pdbx_seq_one_letter_code
_entity_poly.pdbx_strand_id
1 'polypeptide(L)'
;MKFKSLLIVLAISLSWNAFSQQTLGPSSVSQGTFMGTTIALRDMPSVTEMEEEGFEYAREIKQKFDPSQKNAVINENDLPLDGQHPGYQSEQGTRDPLTVLQNFQGASIQEGQAIPPDPTGAVGPNHYVHAVNLVVKIFDKAGNLLTGPVALGTFLGNGNSNGDPIVMYDHLADRFFVSQFNVGTNALIIGISQTPDPTGSYNLYNYPLDAFPDYPHYSVWHDGYYLTANKNQGDKVYVLNRQAMIDGLPDPTIIGFNLPQLVRNPATVLSPEPANLIGNDADTDSPAFIVYLQDAAWGGVSYDHLKVWTIETDFTTPDNSTVSQPQEIETAPFDSFFRSFGLGDFKQKNTTQRLDGASGVISYAANYRSFDNYNSWVITFNEDMGSQRGGIRWIELRNTDADSSWALYQEGSYAPEDGESRYMSSAAMDQDGNIGMAYNISSEDSYTSIRYTGRYDGDTLGEMTFPEGSIWEGTGRQTNQNRFGDYAHLTMDPDGVTFWHTSEYFVGINQWRTRIASFTLNNGFPEDIGVYNFDQPESGDALTDSETVTVKIFNFGTDPQSNFDIALRVDDQLIATETFTETIASQSSATYTFNTTIDLSIAQQEYEIEARTLLPADANTPNDSFTITINNTALSVIDQEFNSGDFTIFAKGAKQYDVNFTTTSDFGAITYSVYNTTGQQVLKGLLDSDGQSHTTTLDFSAQPVGVFFVSLTNGSNKATKRVIVFK
;
A
#
# COMPACT_ATOMS: atom_id res chain seq x y z
N MET A 1 -6.30 -85.09 1.30
CA MET A 1 -5.32 -84.09 1.73
C MET A 1 -5.75 -82.73 1.08
N LYS A 2 -6.29 -81.77 1.84
CA LYS A 2 -6.69 -80.49 1.37
C LYS A 2 -5.66 -79.45 1.84
N PHE A 3 -4.92 -78.85 0.90
CA PHE A 3 -4.09 -77.70 1.21
C PHE A 3 -4.94 -76.44 1.26
N LYS A 4 -4.93 -75.75 2.40
CA LYS A 4 -5.47 -74.38 2.54
C LYS A 4 -4.35 -73.40 2.29
N SER A 5 -4.45 -72.63 1.25
CA SER A 5 -3.59 -71.48 0.98
C SER A 5 -4.02 -70.32 1.84
N LEU A 6 -3.14 -69.84 2.70
CA LEU A 6 -3.30 -68.63 3.51
C LEU A 6 -2.79 -67.44 2.72
N LEU A 7 -3.69 -66.56 2.25
CA LEU A 7 -3.35 -65.25 1.69
C LEU A 7 -3.05 -64.26 2.83
N ILE A 8 -1.80 -63.88 2.96
CA ILE A 8 -1.40 -62.75 3.82
C ILE A 8 -1.52 -61.49 2.96
N VAL A 9 -2.51 -60.66 3.25
CA VAL A 9 -2.65 -59.29 2.69
C VAL A 9 -1.75 -58.40 3.54
N LEU A 10 -0.62 -57.97 2.98
CA LEU A 10 0.24 -56.95 3.58
C LEU A 10 -0.37 -55.59 3.28
N ALA A 11 -1.05 -54.99 4.24
CA ALA A 11 -1.49 -53.61 4.18
C ALA A 11 -0.28 -52.71 4.41
N ILE A 12 0.27 -52.13 3.34
CA ILE A 12 1.24 -51.05 3.42
C ILE A 12 0.43 -49.80 3.73
N SER A 13 0.41 -49.40 4.99
CA SER A 13 -0.05 -48.06 5.41
C SER A 13 1.02 -47.06 4.96
N LEU A 14 0.79 -46.39 3.83
CA LEU A 14 1.45 -45.15 3.50
C LEU A 14 0.96 -44.08 4.52
N SER A 15 1.73 -43.92 5.59
CA SER A 15 1.61 -42.71 6.41
C SER A 15 2.13 -41.56 5.56
N TRP A 16 1.23 -40.76 5.02
CA TRP A 16 1.55 -39.45 4.59
C TRP A 16 1.91 -38.66 5.86
N ASN A 17 3.20 -38.43 6.06
CA ASN A 17 3.64 -37.41 6.97
C ASN A 17 3.25 -36.08 6.30
N ALA A 18 2.09 -35.56 6.64
CA ALA A 18 1.84 -34.14 6.54
C ALA A 18 2.86 -33.51 7.49
N PHE A 19 3.97 -33.00 6.96
CA PHE A 19 4.79 -32.05 7.67
C PHE A 19 3.92 -30.80 7.84
N SER A 20 3.23 -30.69 8.97
CA SER A 20 2.79 -29.41 9.46
C SER A 20 4.03 -28.55 9.51
N GLN A 21 4.13 -27.55 8.65
CA GLN A 21 5.16 -26.53 8.77
C GLN A 21 5.04 -25.97 10.19
N GLN A 22 6.10 -26.10 10.98
CA GLN A 22 6.11 -25.60 12.34
C GLN A 22 6.10 -24.08 12.27
N THR A 23 4.95 -23.47 12.49
CA THR A 23 4.83 -22.02 12.61
C THR A 23 5.35 -21.55 13.97
N LEU A 24 5.84 -20.34 14.03
CA LEU A 24 6.27 -19.67 15.26
C LEU A 24 5.33 -18.50 15.54
N GLY A 25 5.01 -18.30 16.81
CA GLY A 25 4.25 -17.13 17.26
C GLY A 25 5.06 -15.84 17.16
N PRO A 26 4.43 -14.69 17.42
CA PRO A 26 5.11 -13.41 17.46
C PRO A 26 6.19 -13.38 18.54
N SER A 27 7.27 -12.68 18.28
CA SER A 27 8.35 -12.45 19.24
C SER A 27 8.11 -11.21 20.09
N SER A 28 7.32 -10.26 19.59
CA SER A 28 6.89 -9.08 20.33
C SER A 28 5.50 -8.64 19.93
N VAL A 29 4.78 -8.07 20.90
CA VAL A 29 3.51 -7.36 20.68
C VAL A 29 3.61 -6.06 21.48
N SER A 30 3.41 -4.95 20.82
CA SER A 30 3.43 -3.61 21.45
C SER A 30 2.41 -2.69 20.78
N GLN A 31 2.40 -1.43 21.18
CA GLN A 31 1.47 -0.44 20.65
C GLN A 31 2.22 0.78 20.17
N GLY A 32 1.77 1.35 19.06
CA GLY A 32 2.11 2.69 18.65
C GLY A 32 1.41 3.72 19.54
N THR A 33 1.77 4.97 19.35
CA THR A 33 1.13 6.10 20.04
C THR A 33 0.64 7.10 19.02
N PHE A 34 -0.64 7.42 19.05
CA PHE A 34 -1.20 8.51 18.25
C PHE A 34 -0.63 9.84 18.72
N MET A 35 0.01 10.59 17.84
CA MET A 35 0.63 11.88 18.15
C MET A 35 -0.31 13.07 17.90
N GLY A 36 -1.48 12.82 17.31
CA GLY A 36 -2.44 13.83 16.88
C GLY A 36 -2.56 13.90 15.35
N THR A 37 -3.41 14.83 14.91
CA THR A 37 -3.63 15.12 13.49
C THR A 37 -2.88 16.40 13.13
N THR A 38 -2.24 16.43 11.96
CA THR A 38 -1.55 17.63 11.48
C THR A 38 -2.54 18.70 11.03
N ILE A 39 -2.06 19.95 10.89
CA ILE A 39 -2.70 20.90 9.97
C ILE A 39 -2.56 20.36 8.54
N ALA A 40 -3.32 20.89 7.59
CA ALA A 40 -3.17 20.48 6.20
C ALA A 40 -1.73 20.75 5.71
N LEU A 41 -1.16 19.79 4.97
CA LEU A 41 0.23 19.89 4.50
C LEU A 41 0.42 21.12 3.59
N ARG A 42 -0.60 21.51 2.81
CA ARG A 42 -0.59 22.73 1.98
C ARG A 42 -0.49 24.03 2.77
N ASP A 43 -0.81 24.01 4.06
CA ASP A 43 -0.75 25.18 4.95
C ASP A 43 0.55 25.20 5.78
N MET A 44 1.44 24.22 5.59
CA MET A 44 2.74 24.19 6.25
C MET A 44 3.76 25.05 5.50
N PRO A 45 4.73 25.67 6.22
CA PRO A 45 5.75 26.48 5.59
C PRO A 45 6.67 25.62 4.72
N SER A 46 7.05 26.14 3.55
CA SER A 46 8.06 25.52 2.71
C SER A 46 9.45 25.66 3.34
N VAL A 47 10.36 24.78 2.93
CA VAL A 47 11.78 24.83 3.35
C VAL A 47 12.40 26.20 3.06
N THR A 48 12.12 26.81 1.90
CA THR A 48 12.61 28.15 1.53
C THR A 48 12.08 29.23 2.46
N GLU A 49 10.81 29.17 2.84
CA GLU A 49 10.21 30.12 3.80
C GLU A 49 10.86 30.00 5.19
N MET A 50 11.14 28.74 5.63
CA MET A 50 11.80 28.50 6.91
C MET A 50 13.24 29.00 6.92
N GLU A 51 13.97 28.90 5.82
CA GLU A 51 15.35 29.46 5.66
C GLU A 51 15.33 30.99 5.77
N GLU A 52 14.39 31.64 5.11
CA GLU A 52 14.22 33.09 5.18
C GLU A 52 13.92 33.59 6.60
N GLU A 53 13.26 32.78 7.42
CA GLU A 53 12.99 33.02 8.82
C GLU A 53 14.16 32.64 9.77
N GLY A 54 15.26 32.08 9.23
CA GLY A 54 16.43 31.70 9.99
C GLY A 54 16.35 30.33 10.66
N PHE A 55 15.50 29.42 10.19
CA PHE A 55 15.47 28.03 10.64
C PHE A 55 16.65 27.24 10.04
N GLU A 56 17.30 26.41 10.85
CA GLU A 56 18.26 25.40 10.39
C GLU A 56 17.58 24.03 10.33
N TYR A 57 17.74 23.30 9.21
CA TYR A 57 17.30 21.93 9.08
C TYR A 57 18.18 20.98 9.88
N ALA A 58 17.56 20.01 10.55
CA ALA A 58 18.29 18.86 11.04
C ALA A 58 18.74 18.01 9.84
N ARG A 59 20.03 17.76 9.71
CA ARG A 59 20.58 16.88 8.68
C ARG A 59 20.40 15.43 9.11
N GLU A 60 20.29 14.54 8.15
CA GLU A 60 20.32 13.10 8.37
C GLU A 60 21.53 12.73 9.26
N ILE A 61 21.29 11.94 10.30
CA ILE A 61 22.34 11.41 11.18
C ILE A 61 22.38 9.91 10.96
N LYS A 62 23.30 9.45 10.12
CA LYS A 62 23.51 7.99 9.95
C LYS A 62 24.17 7.41 11.20
N GLN A 63 23.68 6.25 11.65
CA GLN A 63 24.42 5.47 12.62
C GLN A 63 25.75 5.04 11.98
N LYS A 64 26.83 5.19 12.76
CA LYS A 64 28.12 4.70 12.32
C LYS A 64 28.06 3.19 12.17
N PHE A 65 28.28 2.77 10.98
CA PHE A 65 28.47 1.39 10.59
C PHE A 65 29.53 0.69 11.48
N ASP A 66 29.29 -0.57 11.89
CA ASP A 66 30.27 -1.35 12.63
C ASP A 66 31.29 -1.99 11.67
N PRO A 67 32.54 -1.46 11.62
CA PRO A 67 33.57 -1.99 10.72
C PRO A 67 33.97 -3.46 11.00
N SER A 68 33.59 -4.01 12.16
CA SER A 68 33.95 -5.39 12.52
C SER A 68 33.15 -6.45 11.74
N GLN A 69 32.09 -6.07 11.09
CA GLN A 69 31.28 -6.94 10.25
C GLN A 69 31.79 -7.05 8.80
N LYS A 70 32.86 -6.35 8.45
CA LYS A 70 33.45 -6.29 7.09
C LYS A 70 34.18 -7.55 6.62
N ASN A 71 34.34 -8.56 7.45
CA ASN A 71 35.13 -9.76 7.13
C ASN A 71 34.26 -10.94 6.72
N ALA A 72 33.34 -10.73 5.79
CA ALA A 72 32.71 -11.84 5.10
C ALA A 72 33.74 -12.50 4.19
N VAL A 73 33.88 -13.79 4.32
CA VAL A 73 34.63 -14.61 3.37
C VAL A 73 33.74 -14.76 2.14
N ILE A 74 34.05 -14.01 1.10
CA ILE A 74 33.48 -14.24 -0.24
C ILE A 74 34.14 -15.52 -0.74
N ASN A 75 33.35 -16.46 -1.22
CA ASN A 75 33.85 -17.63 -1.87
C ASN A 75 34.16 -17.31 -3.33
N GLU A 76 35.38 -16.90 -3.63
CA GLU A 76 35.85 -16.53 -4.98
C GLU A 76 35.58 -17.58 -6.08
N ASN A 77 35.17 -18.80 -5.68
CA ASN A 77 34.89 -19.87 -6.63
C ASN A 77 33.43 -19.94 -7.09
N ASP A 78 32.54 -19.15 -6.49
CA ASP A 78 31.10 -19.14 -6.82
C ASP A 78 30.69 -17.92 -7.66
N LEU A 79 31.65 -17.14 -8.15
CA LEU A 79 31.36 -16.01 -9.04
C LEU A 79 30.78 -16.52 -10.36
N PRO A 80 29.68 -15.96 -10.87
CA PRO A 80 29.19 -16.30 -12.18
C PRO A 80 30.26 -16.03 -13.23
N LEU A 81 30.50 -17.02 -14.07
CA LEU A 81 31.42 -16.86 -15.19
C LEU A 81 30.80 -15.89 -16.21
N ASP A 82 31.52 -14.82 -16.54
CA ASP A 82 31.12 -13.83 -17.56
C ASP A 82 30.45 -14.53 -18.76
N GLY A 83 29.18 -14.17 -19.04
CA GLY A 83 28.44 -14.61 -20.21
C GLY A 83 27.99 -16.07 -20.26
N GLN A 84 28.12 -16.85 -19.20
CA GLN A 84 27.67 -18.27 -19.16
C GLN A 84 26.50 -18.54 -18.21
N HIS A 85 25.89 -17.50 -17.71
CA HIS A 85 24.82 -17.56 -16.73
C HIS A 85 23.47 -17.90 -17.42
N PRO A 86 22.70 -18.89 -16.94
CA PRO A 86 21.33 -19.11 -17.43
C PRO A 86 20.46 -17.86 -17.20
N GLY A 87 19.81 -17.36 -18.27
CA GLY A 87 19.00 -16.15 -18.20
C GLY A 87 19.79 -14.84 -18.35
N TYR A 88 21.09 -14.89 -18.66
CA TYR A 88 21.86 -13.68 -18.97
C TYR A 88 21.42 -13.05 -20.28
N GLN A 89 20.89 -11.84 -20.19
CA GLN A 89 20.49 -11.05 -21.34
C GLN A 89 21.57 -10.01 -21.65
N SER A 90 22.38 -10.29 -22.68
CA SER A 90 23.51 -9.46 -23.15
C SER A 90 23.14 -8.41 -24.18
N GLU A 91 21.95 -8.47 -24.72
CA GLU A 91 21.42 -7.57 -25.76
C GLU A 91 20.14 -6.89 -25.25
N GLN A 92 19.91 -5.67 -25.72
CA GLN A 92 18.63 -5.00 -25.46
C GLN A 92 17.50 -5.68 -26.24
N GLY A 93 16.28 -5.49 -25.76
CA GLY A 93 15.08 -5.91 -26.48
C GLY A 93 14.96 -5.27 -27.87
N THR A 94 14.19 -5.87 -28.75
CA THR A 94 14.06 -5.49 -30.17
C THR A 94 12.66 -4.99 -30.54
N ARG A 95 11.77 -4.79 -29.56
CA ARG A 95 10.46 -4.19 -29.79
C ARG A 95 10.57 -2.71 -30.10
N ASP A 96 9.49 -2.09 -30.51
CA ASP A 96 9.43 -0.63 -30.64
C ASP A 96 9.69 0.03 -29.29
N PRO A 97 10.47 1.14 -29.27
CA PRO A 97 10.78 1.82 -28.01
C PRO A 97 9.54 2.32 -27.28
N LEU A 98 9.53 2.17 -25.98
CA LEU A 98 8.50 2.74 -25.10
C LEU A 98 8.58 4.27 -25.05
N THR A 99 7.44 4.90 -24.77
CA THR A 99 7.36 6.37 -24.63
C THR A 99 7.17 6.74 -23.15
N VAL A 100 7.92 7.74 -22.69
CA VAL A 100 7.71 8.37 -21.39
C VAL A 100 6.51 9.31 -21.49
N LEU A 101 5.50 9.10 -20.63
CA LEU A 101 4.28 9.91 -20.63
C LEU A 101 4.45 11.19 -19.83
N GLN A 102 5.00 11.09 -18.61
CA GLN A 102 5.32 12.21 -17.74
C GLN A 102 6.79 12.18 -17.38
N ASN A 103 7.41 13.37 -17.26
CA ASN A 103 8.81 13.44 -16.94
C ASN A 103 9.16 14.82 -16.36
N PHE A 104 9.29 14.92 -15.03
CA PHE A 104 9.57 16.17 -14.36
C PHE A 104 10.54 16.01 -13.19
N GLN A 105 11.10 17.13 -12.73
CA GLN A 105 12.05 17.14 -11.62
C GLN A 105 11.31 16.92 -10.28
N GLY A 106 11.78 15.99 -9.44
CA GLY A 106 11.34 15.80 -8.08
C GLY A 106 11.98 16.82 -7.11
N ALA A 107 13.02 16.41 -6.41
CA ALA A 107 13.73 17.22 -5.43
C ALA A 107 15.19 17.47 -5.84
N SER A 108 15.87 18.32 -5.08
CA SER A 108 17.28 18.69 -5.29
C SER A 108 18.05 18.72 -3.96
N ILE A 109 19.38 18.68 -4.06
CA ILE A 109 20.24 18.79 -2.87
C ILE A 109 20.05 20.11 -2.12
N GLN A 110 19.65 21.18 -2.80
CA GLN A 110 19.38 22.48 -2.16
C GLN A 110 18.15 22.40 -1.26
N GLU A 111 17.16 21.58 -1.60
CA GLU A 111 15.97 21.33 -0.81
C GLU A 111 16.21 20.29 0.30
N GLY A 112 16.78 19.13 -0.04
CA GLY A 112 16.98 18.02 0.89
C GLY A 112 18.20 18.18 1.81
N GLN A 113 19.28 18.82 1.35
CA GLN A 113 20.52 19.08 2.10
C GLN A 113 21.18 17.84 2.76
N ALA A 114 20.88 16.65 2.24
CA ALA A 114 21.41 15.37 2.70
C ALA A 114 22.08 14.61 1.55
N ILE A 115 22.96 13.69 1.85
CA ILE A 115 23.53 12.72 0.91
C ILE A 115 23.60 11.37 1.63
N PRO A 116 23.01 10.32 1.06
CA PRO A 116 22.25 10.29 -0.21
C PRO A 116 20.84 10.91 -0.09
N PRO A 117 20.10 11.11 -1.19
CA PRO A 117 18.74 11.62 -1.15
C PRO A 117 17.67 10.60 -0.72
N ASP A 118 17.89 9.32 -0.93
CA ASP A 118 16.99 8.21 -0.64
C ASP A 118 15.55 8.47 -1.13
N PRO A 119 15.35 8.59 -2.46
CA PRO A 119 14.09 9.02 -3.01
C PRO A 119 13.05 7.90 -2.99
N THR A 120 11.87 8.21 -2.48
CA THR A 120 10.67 7.39 -2.63
C THR A 120 9.50 8.24 -3.10
N GLY A 121 8.48 7.59 -3.66
CA GLY A 121 7.28 8.29 -4.09
C GLY A 121 6.20 7.32 -4.52
N ALA A 122 4.96 7.77 -4.42
CA ALA A 122 3.81 6.98 -4.81
C ALA A 122 2.77 7.84 -5.51
N VAL A 123 2.10 7.23 -6.49
CA VAL A 123 1.02 7.84 -7.25
C VAL A 123 -0.32 7.36 -6.70
N GLY A 124 -1.26 8.28 -6.53
CA GLY A 124 -2.68 8.00 -6.31
C GLY A 124 -3.51 8.47 -7.51
N PRO A 125 -4.84 8.49 -7.40
CA PRO A 125 -5.72 8.86 -8.52
C PRO A 125 -5.41 10.23 -9.15
N ASN A 126 -5.03 11.22 -8.35
CA ASN A 126 -4.86 12.60 -8.79
C ASN A 126 -3.49 13.22 -8.47
N HIS A 127 -2.69 12.57 -7.63
CA HIS A 127 -1.49 13.16 -7.05
C HIS A 127 -0.31 12.21 -7.10
N TYR A 128 0.90 12.79 -7.11
CA TYR A 128 2.14 12.09 -6.83
C TYR A 128 2.78 12.68 -5.58
N VAL A 129 2.95 11.86 -4.54
CA VAL A 129 3.68 12.24 -3.32
C VAL A 129 5.12 11.78 -3.45
N HIS A 130 6.07 12.69 -3.28
CA HIS A 130 7.49 12.44 -3.39
C HIS A 130 8.20 12.85 -2.11
N ALA A 131 9.03 11.98 -1.57
CA ALA A 131 9.91 12.30 -0.46
C ALA A 131 11.36 11.98 -0.80
N VAL A 132 12.24 12.79 -0.23
CA VAL A 132 13.67 12.53 -0.18
C VAL A 132 14.14 12.76 1.23
N ASN A 133 15.36 12.33 1.55
CA ASN A 133 15.97 12.72 2.79
C ASN A 133 15.77 14.21 3.03
N LEU A 134 15.02 14.44 4.10
CA LEU A 134 14.63 15.58 4.88
C LEU A 134 13.42 16.37 4.38
N VAL A 135 12.89 16.14 3.17
CA VAL A 135 11.72 16.89 2.66
C VAL A 135 10.70 16.04 1.91
N VAL A 136 9.44 16.51 1.91
CA VAL A 136 8.34 15.96 1.12
C VAL A 136 7.77 17.02 0.17
N LYS A 137 7.34 16.58 -1.01
CA LYS A 137 6.70 17.41 -2.07
C LYS A 137 5.50 16.67 -2.63
N ILE A 138 4.46 17.39 -3.02
CA ILE A 138 3.28 16.84 -3.67
C ILE A 138 3.07 17.53 -5.00
N PHE A 139 2.85 16.72 -6.03
CA PHE A 139 2.60 17.14 -7.40
C PHE A 139 1.22 16.63 -7.85
N ASP A 140 0.63 17.33 -8.82
CA ASP A 140 -0.38 16.70 -9.66
C ASP A 140 0.28 15.72 -10.66
N LYS A 141 -0.50 14.90 -11.35
CA LYS A 141 0.01 13.96 -12.33
C LYS A 141 0.66 14.62 -13.57
N ALA A 142 0.42 15.90 -13.82
CA ALA A 142 1.07 16.67 -14.88
C ALA A 142 2.43 17.25 -14.44
N GLY A 143 2.84 17.03 -13.18
CA GLY A 143 4.11 17.51 -12.63
C GLY A 143 4.09 18.93 -12.09
N ASN A 144 2.91 19.54 -11.92
CA ASN A 144 2.81 20.83 -11.25
C ASN A 144 2.95 20.63 -9.74
N LEU A 145 3.84 21.39 -9.12
CA LEU A 145 4.02 21.38 -7.67
C LEU A 145 2.80 21.99 -6.98
N LEU A 146 2.14 21.21 -6.13
CA LEU A 146 0.99 21.65 -5.35
C LEU A 146 1.39 22.08 -3.94
N THR A 147 2.36 21.38 -3.32
CA THR A 147 2.79 21.61 -1.94
C THR A 147 4.25 21.21 -1.74
N GLY A 148 4.95 21.93 -0.88
CA GLY A 148 6.34 21.68 -0.50
C GLY A 148 7.37 22.49 -1.28
N PRO A 149 8.68 22.25 -1.06
CA PRO A 149 9.24 21.24 -0.15
C PRO A 149 8.94 21.55 1.33
N VAL A 150 8.34 20.63 2.06
CA VAL A 150 8.11 20.72 3.51
C VAL A 150 9.08 19.80 4.24
N ALA A 151 9.72 20.30 5.32
CA ALA A 151 10.63 19.48 6.11
C ALA A 151 9.89 18.32 6.79
N LEU A 152 10.44 17.09 6.68
CA LEU A 152 9.83 15.87 7.26
C LEU A 152 9.56 16.02 8.77
N GLY A 153 10.47 16.66 9.52
CA GLY A 153 10.28 16.90 10.95
C GLY A 153 9.14 17.85 11.28
N THR A 154 8.86 18.83 10.40
CA THR A 154 7.69 19.72 10.51
C THR A 154 6.41 18.95 10.17
N PHE A 155 6.43 18.24 9.06
CA PHE A 155 5.28 17.45 8.58
C PHE A 155 4.89 16.35 9.57
N LEU A 156 5.85 15.53 10.00
CA LEU A 156 5.60 14.39 10.88
C LEU A 156 5.63 14.75 12.38
N GLY A 157 5.64 16.04 12.71
CA GLY A 157 5.33 16.55 14.04
C GLY A 157 6.34 16.30 15.15
N ASN A 158 7.52 15.72 14.84
CA ASN A 158 8.57 15.45 15.85
C ASN A 158 9.67 16.52 15.89
N GLY A 159 9.62 17.51 15.00
CA GLY A 159 10.55 18.64 14.94
C GLY A 159 11.94 18.31 14.40
N ASN A 160 12.23 17.03 14.10
CA ASN A 160 13.50 16.57 13.55
C ASN A 160 13.29 15.83 12.22
N SER A 161 13.98 16.25 11.18
CA SER A 161 14.09 15.49 9.94
C SER A 161 15.27 14.53 10.06
N ASN A 162 15.01 13.21 10.08
CA ASN A 162 16.03 12.20 10.33
C ASN A 162 16.39 11.38 9.11
N GLY A 163 15.48 11.16 8.16
CA GLY A 163 15.78 10.51 6.89
C GLY A 163 15.08 9.17 6.66
N ASP A 164 15.50 8.49 5.60
CA ASP A 164 14.94 7.27 5.03
C ASP A 164 13.40 7.33 4.92
N PRO A 165 12.85 8.35 4.23
CA PRO A 165 11.42 8.46 4.10
C PRO A 165 10.91 7.41 3.14
N ILE A 166 9.80 6.74 3.53
CA ILE A 166 9.06 5.87 2.62
C ILE A 166 7.68 6.48 2.37
N VAL A 167 7.32 6.53 1.09
CA VAL A 167 6.01 6.94 0.61
C VAL A 167 5.32 5.75 -0.02
N MET A 168 4.09 5.47 0.38
CA MET A 168 3.22 4.50 -0.27
C MET A 168 1.84 5.13 -0.55
N TYR A 169 1.15 4.60 -1.53
CA TYR A 169 -0.26 4.80 -1.73
C TYR A 169 -1.01 3.51 -1.38
N ASP A 170 -1.85 3.59 -0.37
CA ASP A 170 -2.73 2.52 0.04
C ASP A 170 -4.00 2.58 -0.80
N HIS A 171 -4.02 1.83 -1.89
CA HIS A 171 -5.12 1.81 -2.84
C HIS A 171 -6.41 1.19 -2.26
N LEU A 172 -6.29 0.32 -1.25
CA LEU A 172 -7.44 -0.30 -0.57
C LEU A 172 -8.23 0.69 0.31
N ALA A 173 -7.58 1.78 0.74
CA ALA A 173 -8.18 2.80 1.58
C ALA A 173 -8.23 4.17 0.91
N ASP A 174 -7.61 4.32 -0.26
CA ASP A 174 -7.38 5.60 -0.93
C ASP A 174 -6.69 6.60 0.01
N ARG A 175 -5.52 6.20 0.55
CA ARG A 175 -4.74 7.00 1.51
C ARG A 175 -3.26 6.98 1.16
N PHE A 176 -2.58 8.08 1.49
CA PHE A 176 -1.13 8.14 1.42
C PHE A 176 -0.50 7.87 2.77
N PHE A 177 0.53 7.06 2.76
CA PHE A 177 1.41 6.75 3.88
C PHE A 177 2.75 7.44 3.68
N VAL A 178 3.26 8.12 4.71
CA VAL A 178 4.61 8.72 4.69
C VAL A 178 5.28 8.44 6.03
N SER A 179 6.52 7.96 6.00
CA SER A 179 7.29 7.67 7.21
C SER A 179 8.67 8.31 7.19
N GLN A 180 9.27 8.40 8.38
CA GLN A 180 10.71 8.54 8.59
C GLN A 180 11.11 7.81 9.87
N PHE A 181 12.38 7.50 10.05
CA PHE A 181 12.85 7.02 11.36
C PHE A 181 13.12 8.16 12.32
N ASN A 182 13.21 7.84 13.62
CA ASN A 182 13.67 8.74 14.68
C ASN A 182 14.92 8.17 15.34
N VAL A 183 16.07 8.70 14.98
CA VAL A 183 17.39 8.24 15.46
C VAL A 183 17.52 8.32 16.98
N GLY A 184 16.91 9.34 17.60
CA GLY A 184 17.04 9.59 19.05
C GLY A 184 16.34 8.56 19.92
N THR A 185 15.34 7.85 19.41
CA THR A 185 14.46 6.95 20.17
C THR A 185 14.29 5.56 19.56
N ASN A 186 15.05 5.20 18.51
CA ASN A 186 14.88 3.96 17.75
C ASN A 186 13.43 3.77 17.30
N ALA A 187 12.77 4.82 16.85
CA ALA A 187 11.36 4.78 16.52
C ALA A 187 11.12 5.07 15.03
N LEU A 188 9.93 4.75 14.57
CA LEU A 188 9.38 5.18 13.31
C LEU A 188 8.27 6.18 13.55
N ILE A 189 8.25 7.26 12.78
CA ILE A 189 7.17 8.23 12.75
C ILE A 189 6.44 8.05 11.44
N ILE A 190 5.13 7.85 11.52
CA ILE A 190 4.30 7.52 10.35
C ILE A 190 3.12 8.47 10.30
N GLY A 191 2.83 9.00 9.12
CA GLY A 191 1.64 9.78 8.80
C GLY A 191 0.76 9.06 7.80
N ILE A 192 -0.54 8.96 8.10
CA ILE A 192 -1.58 8.44 7.18
C ILE A 192 -2.49 9.61 6.81
N SER A 193 -2.67 9.88 5.52
CA SER A 193 -3.57 10.95 5.07
C SER A 193 -5.01 10.68 5.51
N GLN A 194 -5.71 11.71 5.97
CA GLN A 194 -7.11 11.55 6.42
C GLN A 194 -8.09 11.40 5.25
N THR A 195 -7.69 11.86 4.07
CA THR A 195 -8.50 11.84 2.85
C THR A 195 -7.63 11.42 1.66
N PRO A 196 -8.23 11.15 0.50
CA PRO A 196 -7.51 10.93 -0.76
C PRO A 196 -6.60 12.09 -1.20
N ASP A 197 -6.89 13.31 -0.74
CA ASP A 197 -6.06 14.50 -1.00
C ASP A 197 -4.83 14.53 -0.07
N PRO A 198 -3.61 14.22 -0.57
CA PRO A 198 -2.40 14.21 0.23
C PRO A 198 -1.92 15.60 0.66
N THR A 199 -2.48 16.68 0.12
CA THR A 199 -2.18 18.05 0.56
C THR A 199 -2.92 18.42 1.85
N GLY A 200 -3.85 17.55 2.31
CA GLY A 200 -4.65 17.67 3.51
C GLY A 200 -3.90 17.33 4.80
N SER A 201 -4.66 16.94 5.81
CA SER A 201 -4.16 16.57 7.14
C SER A 201 -3.82 15.09 7.24
N TYR A 202 -2.92 14.72 8.18
CA TYR A 202 -2.47 13.36 8.41
C TYR A 202 -2.64 12.96 9.87
N ASN A 203 -3.04 11.72 10.12
CA ASN A 203 -2.95 11.08 11.42
C ASN A 203 -1.51 10.63 11.66
N LEU A 204 -0.89 11.06 12.76
CA LEU A 204 0.51 10.79 13.07
C LEU A 204 0.66 9.73 14.16
N TYR A 205 1.62 8.84 13.97
CA TYR A 205 1.92 7.74 14.90
C TYR A 205 3.42 7.63 15.16
N ASN A 206 3.77 7.33 16.43
CA ASN A 206 5.12 7.00 16.85
C ASN A 206 5.18 5.53 17.27
N TYR A 207 6.09 4.77 16.67
CA TYR A 207 6.34 3.36 16.98
C TYR A 207 7.77 3.17 17.49
N PRO A 208 7.99 3.14 18.81
CA PRO A 208 9.29 2.77 19.38
C PRO A 208 9.57 1.28 19.11
N LEU A 209 10.78 0.98 18.64
CA LEU A 209 11.23 -0.39 18.36
C LEU A 209 12.37 -0.80 19.31
N ASP A 210 12.62 -2.10 19.38
CA ASP A 210 13.65 -2.72 20.24
C ASP A 210 15.10 -2.37 19.83
N ALA A 211 15.32 -2.00 18.56
CA ALA A 211 16.58 -1.49 18.03
C ALA A 211 16.33 -0.50 16.89
N PHE A 212 17.35 0.26 16.50
CA PHE A 212 17.23 1.22 15.41
C PHE A 212 16.86 0.55 14.09
N PRO A 213 15.76 0.98 13.44
CA PRO A 213 15.27 0.43 12.19
C PRO A 213 15.88 1.17 11.00
N ASP A 214 17.16 0.92 10.72
CA ASP A 214 17.86 1.43 9.56
C ASP A 214 17.33 0.83 8.26
N TYR A 215 17.30 1.58 7.17
CA TYR A 215 16.89 1.10 5.86
C TYR A 215 15.48 0.44 5.90
N PRO A 216 14.43 1.15 6.33
CA PRO A 216 13.10 0.55 6.47
C PRO A 216 12.43 0.33 5.11
N HIS A 217 11.82 -0.84 4.92
CA HIS A 217 10.98 -1.16 3.78
C HIS A 217 9.56 -1.46 4.24
N TYR A 218 8.58 -0.81 3.63
CA TYR A 218 7.18 -1.01 3.96
C TYR A 218 6.41 -1.57 2.78
N SER A 219 5.29 -2.22 3.09
CA SER A 219 4.31 -2.64 2.08
C SER A 219 2.89 -2.46 2.57
N VAL A 220 1.98 -2.33 1.62
CA VAL A 220 0.54 -2.39 1.84
C VAL A 220 0.09 -3.85 1.72
N TRP A 221 -0.70 -4.31 2.69
CA TRP A 221 -1.42 -5.57 2.61
C TRP A 221 -2.82 -5.37 3.18
N HIS A 222 -3.77 -6.24 2.84
CA HIS A 222 -5.16 -6.03 3.26
C HIS A 222 -5.35 -5.99 4.79
N ASP A 223 -4.58 -6.77 5.55
CA ASP A 223 -4.66 -6.85 7.01
C ASP A 223 -3.74 -5.87 7.76
N GLY A 224 -2.67 -5.36 7.13
CA GLY A 224 -1.69 -4.53 7.82
C GLY A 224 -0.73 -3.79 6.90
N TYR A 225 0.02 -2.84 7.48
CA TYR A 225 1.26 -2.36 6.86
C TYR A 225 2.42 -3.20 7.39
N TYR A 226 3.13 -3.85 6.47
CA TYR A 226 4.28 -4.68 6.82
C TYR A 226 5.55 -3.85 6.73
N LEU A 227 6.47 -4.09 7.66
CA LEU A 227 7.73 -3.38 7.78
C LEU A 227 8.86 -4.38 7.97
N THR A 228 9.93 -4.21 7.22
CA THR A 228 11.23 -4.82 7.48
C THR A 228 12.28 -3.73 7.66
N ALA A 229 13.39 -4.04 8.32
CA ALA A 229 14.48 -3.09 8.51
C ALA A 229 15.82 -3.79 8.77
N ASN A 230 16.90 -3.10 8.44
CA ASN A 230 18.25 -3.49 8.77
C ASN A 230 18.53 -3.29 10.26
N LYS A 231 18.22 -4.30 11.05
CA LYS A 231 18.41 -4.29 12.51
C LYS A 231 19.45 -5.33 12.92
N ASN A 232 20.37 -4.93 13.78
CA ASN A 232 21.38 -5.86 14.29
C ASN A 232 20.80 -6.90 15.25
N GLN A 233 19.77 -6.54 16.02
CA GLN A 233 19.13 -7.38 17.03
C GLN A 233 17.60 -7.25 16.93
N GLY A 234 16.89 -8.18 17.60
CA GLY A 234 15.43 -8.17 17.70
C GLY A 234 14.73 -8.59 16.42
N ASP A 235 13.46 -8.24 16.36
CA ASP A 235 12.57 -8.60 15.27
C ASP A 235 13.03 -8.03 13.93
N LYS A 236 12.79 -8.76 12.86
CA LYS A 236 13.16 -8.37 11.49
C LYS A 236 11.97 -7.90 10.68
N VAL A 237 10.77 -8.35 11.06
CA VAL A 237 9.50 -7.98 10.42
C VAL A 237 8.55 -7.49 11.49
N TYR A 238 7.79 -6.48 11.15
CA TYR A 238 6.68 -5.97 11.96
C TYR A 238 5.44 -5.83 11.10
N VAL A 239 4.29 -6.00 11.74
CA VAL A 239 2.98 -5.73 11.14
C VAL A 239 2.28 -4.67 11.99
N LEU A 240 1.90 -3.57 11.35
CA LEU A 240 1.22 -2.44 11.96
C LEU A 240 -0.28 -2.54 11.64
N ASN A 241 -1.13 -2.32 12.64
CA ASN A 241 -2.58 -2.36 12.47
C ASN A 241 -3.04 -1.19 11.56
N ARG A 242 -3.13 -1.47 10.27
CA ARG A 242 -3.48 -0.53 9.19
C ARG A 242 -4.82 0.15 9.46
N GLN A 243 -5.88 -0.63 9.73
CA GLN A 243 -7.22 -0.07 9.95
C GLN A 243 -7.27 0.87 11.15
N ALA A 244 -6.62 0.50 12.26
CA ALA A 244 -6.55 1.35 13.44
C ALA A 244 -5.84 2.69 13.17
N MET A 245 -4.83 2.69 12.28
CA MET A 245 -4.11 3.92 11.90
C MET A 245 -4.96 4.80 10.97
N ILE A 246 -5.71 4.22 10.05
CA ILE A 246 -6.65 4.94 9.17
C ILE A 246 -7.73 5.59 10.01
N ASP A 247 -8.32 4.86 10.97
CA ASP A 247 -9.38 5.32 11.86
C ASP A 247 -8.92 6.34 12.92
N GLY A 248 -7.64 6.64 13.00
CA GLY A 248 -7.11 7.59 13.99
C GLY A 248 -7.17 7.09 15.43
N LEU A 249 -7.10 5.76 15.66
CA LEU A 249 -7.17 5.19 17.01
C LEU A 249 -5.90 5.49 17.82
N PRO A 250 -5.99 5.62 19.17
CA PRO A 250 -4.91 6.12 20.00
C PRO A 250 -3.69 5.18 20.09
N ASP A 251 -3.91 3.87 20.13
CA ASP A 251 -2.90 2.88 20.47
C ASP A 251 -2.92 1.69 19.49
N PRO A 252 -2.61 1.91 18.18
CA PRO A 252 -2.63 0.83 17.20
C PRO A 252 -1.56 -0.22 17.49
N THR A 253 -1.96 -1.49 17.43
CA THR A 253 -1.07 -2.62 17.72
C THR A 253 0.01 -2.77 16.65
N ILE A 254 1.21 -3.15 17.07
CA ILE A 254 2.32 -3.61 16.23
C ILE A 254 2.78 -4.97 16.73
N ILE A 255 2.93 -5.92 15.80
CA ILE A 255 3.32 -7.30 16.07
C ILE A 255 4.66 -7.54 15.38
N GLY A 256 5.66 -8.05 16.12
CA GLY A 256 7.00 -8.30 15.62
C GLY A 256 7.32 -9.79 15.51
N PHE A 257 8.08 -10.16 14.47
CA PHE A 257 8.49 -11.52 14.20
C PHE A 257 10.00 -11.62 13.93
N ASN A 258 10.60 -12.69 14.43
CA ASN A 258 11.88 -13.16 13.95
C ASN A 258 11.65 -14.06 12.72
N LEU A 259 12.53 -13.96 11.73
CA LEU A 259 12.49 -14.84 10.55
C LEU A 259 13.34 -16.10 10.80
N PRO A 260 12.73 -17.31 10.88
CA PRO A 260 13.45 -18.55 11.07
C PRO A 260 14.47 -18.80 9.96
N GLN A 261 15.62 -19.36 10.30
CA GLN A 261 16.66 -19.80 9.33
C GLN A 261 17.17 -18.70 8.38
N LEU A 262 16.98 -17.43 8.72
CA LEU A 262 17.53 -16.32 7.97
C LEU A 262 19.06 -16.35 8.05
N VAL A 263 19.75 -16.34 6.91
CA VAL A 263 21.19 -16.09 6.85
C VAL A 263 21.41 -14.63 6.45
N ARG A 264 22.14 -13.91 7.29
CA ARG A 264 22.35 -12.49 7.11
C ARG A 264 23.41 -12.22 6.03
N ASN A 265 23.15 -11.24 5.18
CA ASN A 265 24.10 -10.67 4.25
C ASN A 265 25.39 -10.26 4.99
N PRO A 266 26.56 -10.78 4.58
CA PRO A 266 27.84 -10.44 5.18
C PRO A 266 28.28 -8.99 4.91
N ALA A 267 27.74 -8.32 3.88
CA ALA A 267 28.01 -6.90 3.61
C ALA A 267 27.34 -5.95 4.59
N THR A 268 26.46 -6.49 5.48
CA THR A 268 25.92 -5.83 6.66
C THR A 268 24.61 -5.09 6.51
N VAL A 269 24.08 -4.93 5.31
CA VAL A 269 22.73 -4.46 5.10
C VAL A 269 21.79 -5.65 5.04
N LEU A 270 20.78 -5.68 5.88
CA LEU A 270 19.76 -6.73 5.93
C LEU A 270 18.38 -6.07 5.86
N SER A 271 17.71 -6.25 4.75
CA SER A 271 16.30 -5.89 4.66
C SER A 271 15.59 -6.98 3.84
N PRO A 272 15.03 -8.01 4.50
CA PRO A 272 14.08 -8.87 3.84
C PRO A 272 12.93 -8.00 3.30
N GLU A 273 12.39 -8.33 2.14
CA GLU A 273 11.41 -7.49 1.46
C GLU A 273 9.99 -8.02 1.69
N PRO A 274 9.05 -7.21 2.20
CA PRO A 274 7.65 -7.60 2.29
C PRO A 274 6.98 -7.50 0.91
N ALA A 275 6.07 -8.43 0.61
CA ALA A 275 5.23 -8.35 -0.58
C ALA A 275 4.38 -7.08 -0.53
N ASN A 276 4.50 -6.24 -1.56
CA ASN A 276 3.71 -5.02 -1.69
C ASN A 276 2.55 -5.26 -2.64
N LEU A 277 1.34 -5.29 -2.09
CA LEU A 277 0.12 -5.50 -2.87
C LEU A 277 -0.13 -4.29 -3.78
N ILE A 278 -0.22 -4.55 -5.07
CA ILE A 278 -0.60 -3.57 -6.10
C ILE A 278 -1.81 -4.09 -6.88
N GLY A 279 -2.71 -3.18 -7.26
CA GLY A 279 -3.94 -3.52 -7.98
C GLY A 279 -5.07 -3.97 -7.05
N ASN A 280 -6.23 -4.20 -7.63
CA ASN A 280 -7.40 -4.68 -6.89
C ASN A 280 -7.22 -6.15 -6.59
N ASP A 281 -7.16 -6.50 -5.32
CA ASP A 281 -7.06 -7.87 -4.86
C ASP A 281 -8.46 -8.38 -4.46
N ALA A 282 -8.85 -9.51 -5.04
CA ALA A 282 -10.08 -10.18 -4.69
C ALA A 282 -9.96 -11.07 -3.44
N ASP A 283 -8.75 -11.40 -3.01
CA ASP A 283 -8.51 -12.32 -1.90
C ASP A 283 -8.10 -11.58 -0.62
N THR A 284 -9.09 -11.15 0.15
CA THR A 284 -8.89 -10.47 1.44
C THR A 284 -8.41 -11.39 2.58
N ASP A 285 -8.33 -12.70 2.36
CA ASP A 285 -7.94 -13.69 3.37
C ASP A 285 -6.52 -14.23 3.14
N SER A 286 -5.82 -13.76 2.10
CA SER A 286 -4.46 -14.18 1.78
C SER A 286 -3.45 -13.78 2.87
N PRO A 287 -2.59 -14.69 3.34
CA PRO A 287 -1.50 -14.33 4.24
C PRO A 287 -0.49 -13.42 3.55
N ALA A 288 0.25 -12.64 4.33
CA ALA A 288 1.34 -11.83 3.79
C ALA A 288 2.63 -12.63 3.61
N PHE A 289 3.49 -12.17 2.72
CA PHE A 289 4.74 -12.84 2.38
C PHE A 289 5.95 -11.93 2.56
N ILE A 290 7.06 -12.53 2.99
CA ILE A 290 8.36 -11.87 3.11
C ILE A 290 9.36 -12.66 2.29
N VAL A 291 10.20 -12.00 1.51
CA VAL A 291 11.26 -12.66 0.73
C VAL A 291 12.62 -12.10 1.09
N TYR A 292 13.64 -12.96 1.01
CA TYR A 292 15.03 -12.54 1.07
C TYR A 292 15.92 -13.43 0.22
N LEU A 293 16.84 -12.85 -0.50
CA LEU A 293 17.85 -13.58 -1.28
C LEU A 293 18.87 -14.25 -0.35
N GLN A 294 19.42 -15.39 -0.79
CA GLN A 294 20.46 -16.12 -0.11
C GLN A 294 21.50 -16.52 -1.16
N ASP A 295 22.65 -15.88 -1.11
CA ASP A 295 23.74 -16.04 -2.05
C ASP A 295 24.71 -17.12 -1.56
N ALA A 296 25.08 -18.06 -2.42
CA ALA A 296 25.98 -19.17 -2.11
C ALA A 296 27.38 -18.71 -1.68
N ALA A 297 27.78 -17.48 -2.01
CA ALA A 297 29.00 -16.89 -1.50
C ALA A 297 28.94 -16.54 0.00
N TRP A 298 27.76 -16.55 0.63
CA TRP A 298 27.61 -16.24 2.05
C TRP A 298 27.88 -17.47 2.92
N GLY A 299 28.57 -17.25 4.03
CA GLY A 299 28.83 -18.33 4.98
C GLY A 299 27.54 -18.96 5.53
N GLY A 300 27.35 -20.26 5.27
CA GLY A 300 26.15 -21.01 5.70
C GLY A 300 25.06 -21.15 4.64
N VAL A 301 25.24 -20.60 3.46
CA VAL A 301 24.39 -20.79 2.29
C VAL A 301 25.10 -21.74 1.33
N SER A 302 24.41 -22.76 0.85
CA SER A 302 25.01 -23.85 0.03
C SER A 302 24.69 -23.74 -1.46
N TYR A 303 23.70 -22.95 -1.84
CA TYR A 303 23.28 -22.67 -3.22
C TYR A 303 22.46 -21.38 -3.25
N ASP A 304 22.36 -20.77 -4.41
CA ASP A 304 21.59 -19.53 -4.58
C ASP A 304 20.10 -19.80 -4.57
N HIS A 305 19.38 -19.09 -3.72
CA HIS A 305 17.94 -19.27 -3.57
C HIS A 305 17.27 -18.04 -2.95
N LEU A 306 15.97 -17.99 -3.09
CA LEU A 306 15.12 -17.09 -2.30
C LEU A 306 14.54 -17.86 -1.11
N LYS A 307 14.51 -17.22 0.06
CA LYS A 307 13.69 -17.66 1.19
C LYS A 307 12.41 -16.85 1.24
N VAL A 308 11.29 -17.56 1.32
CA VAL A 308 9.95 -16.95 1.45
C VAL A 308 9.32 -17.42 2.75
N TRP A 309 8.87 -16.47 3.56
CA TRP A 309 8.10 -16.70 4.79
C TRP A 309 6.68 -16.22 4.60
N THR A 310 5.74 -16.94 5.18
CA THR A 310 4.33 -16.57 5.24
C THR A 310 4.03 -16.04 6.63
N ILE A 311 3.29 -14.92 6.72
CA ILE A 311 2.84 -14.33 7.98
C ILE A 311 1.33 -14.27 7.98
N GLU A 312 0.73 -14.84 9.03
CA GLU A 312 -0.69 -14.71 9.33
C GLU A 312 -0.85 -13.79 10.55
N THR A 313 -1.72 -12.80 10.46
CA THR A 313 -1.87 -11.76 11.47
C THR A 313 -3.27 -11.77 12.08
N ASP A 314 -3.35 -11.75 13.40
CA ASP A 314 -4.59 -11.59 14.17
C ASP A 314 -4.45 -10.43 15.17
N PHE A 315 -4.93 -9.24 14.82
CA PHE A 315 -4.88 -8.08 15.71
C PHE A 315 -5.88 -8.16 16.87
N THR A 316 -6.87 -9.04 16.80
CA THR A 316 -7.83 -9.28 17.90
C THR A 316 -7.19 -10.11 19.01
N THR A 317 -6.41 -11.11 18.62
CA THR A 317 -5.66 -11.97 19.55
C THR A 317 -4.24 -12.13 19.01
N PRO A 318 -3.34 -11.15 19.22
CA PRO A 318 -2.02 -11.12 18.61
C PRO A 318 -1.17 -12.39 18.81
N ASP A 319 -1.38 -13.11 19.91
CA ASP A 319 -0.70 -14.39 20.18
C ASP A 319 -1.08 -15.51 19.18
N ASN A 320 -2.16 -15.37 18.42
CA ASN A 320 -2.53 -16.28 17.34
C ASN A 320 -1.76 -16.03 16.05
N SER A 321 -1.15 -14.86 15.92
CA SER A 321 -0.38 -14.51 14.73
C SER A 321 0.82 -15.43 14.57
N THR A 322 1.18 -15.78 13.33
CA THR A 322 2.25 -16.75 13.07
C THR A 322 3.17 -16.32 11.94
N VAL A 323 4.41 -16.84 12.00
CA VAL A 323 5.35 -16.83 10.88
C VAL A 323 5.75 -18.28 10.57
N SER A 324 5.80 -18.61 9.29
CA SER A 324 6.18 -19.95 8.83
C SER A 324 7.69 -20.22 8.95
N GLN A 325 8.09 -21.49 8.83
CA GLN A 325 9.44 -21.80 8.37
C GLN A 325 9.58 -21.34 6.92
N PRO A 326 10.81 -20.99 6.45
CA PRO A 326 10.96 -20.50 5.08
C PRO A 326 10.71 -21.62 4.07
N GLN A 327 10.07 -21.25 2.97
CA GLN A 327 10.18 -21.98 1.72
C GLN A 327 11.46 -21.53 1.02
N GLU A 328 12.30 -22.48 0.58
CA GLU A 328 13.48 -22.21 -0.25
C GLU A 328 13.13 -22.44 -1.71
N ILE A 329 13.39 -21.42 -2.55
CA ILE A 329 13.13 -21.47 -4.00
C ILE A 329 14.47 -21.31 -4.69
N GLU A 330 14.98 -22.41 -5.26
CA GLU A 330 16.24 -22.41 -6.00
C GLU A 330 16.16 -21.50 -7.21
N THR A 331 17.20 -20.69 -7.43
CA THR A 331 17.38 -19.80 -8.58
C THR A 331 18.57 -20.22 -9.39
N ALA A 332 18.71 -19.67 -10.60
CA ALA A 332 20.00 -19.74 -11.28
C ALA A 332 21.07 -19.01 -10.43
N PRO A 333 22.36 -19.42 -10.53
CA PRO A 333 23.44 -18.78 -9.79
C PRO A 333 23.52 -17.27 -10.02
N PHE A 334 23.82 -16.52 -8.95
CA PHE A 334 24.05 -15.08 -9.00
C PHE A 334 25.16 -14.68 -8.01
N ASP A 335 25.75 -13.50 -8.22
CA ASP A 335 26.64 -12.85 -7.27
C ASP A 335 26.05 -11.48 -6.89
N SER A 336 25.54 -11.39 -5.68
CA SER A 336 24.94 -10.16 -5.16
C SER A 336 25.94 -9.21 -4.51
N PHE A 337 27.23 -9.56 -4.52
CA PHE A 337 28.27 -8.87 -3.78
C PHE A 337 29.37 -8.31 -4.69
N PHE A 338 29.50 -7.00 -4.76
CA PHE A 338 30.50 -6.33 -5.59
C PHE A 338 31.81 -6.05 -4.86
N ARG A 339 31.74 -5.31 -3.76
CA ARG A 339 32.90 -4.87 -2.97
C ARG A 339 32.50 -4.62 -1.53
N SER A 340 33.49 -4.53 -0.67
CA SER A 340 33.23 -4.15 0.72
C SER A 340 32.52 -2.80 0.79
N PHE A 341 31.50 -2.70 1.62
CA PHE A 341 30.79 -1.46 1.88
C PHE A 341 31.75 -0.28 2.16
N GLY A 342 31.45 0.85 1.57
CA GLY A 342 32.27 2.05 1.69
C GLY A 342 33.40 2.18 0.66
N LEU A 343 33.60 1.19 -0.23
CA LEU A 343 34.53 1.32 -1.36
C LEU A 343 33.86 1.80 -2.66
N GLY A 344 32.52 1.67 -2.72
CA GLY A 344 31.72 1.91 -3.91
C GLY A 344 31.90 0.82 -4.97
N ASP A 345 30.88 0.59 -5.77
CA ASP A 345 30.77 -0.51 -6.72
C ASP A 345 30.87 -0.01 -8.16
N PHE A 346 30.06 0.99 -8.52
CA PHE A 346 29.87 1.41 -9.89
C PHE A 346 30.72 2.59 -10.28
N LYS A 347 31.30 2.52 -11.46
CA LYS A 347 32.12 3.58 -12.04
C LYS A 347 31.25 4.77 -12.47
N GLN A 348 31.84 5.95 -12.47
CA GLN A 348 31.24 7.18 -12.97
C GLN A 348 32.20 7.86 -13.95
N LYS A 349 31.66 8.59 -14.90
CA LYS A 349 32.43 9.42 -15.84
C LYS A 349 33.24 10.50 -15.15
N ASN A 350 34.50 10.69 -15.58
CA ASN A 350 35.41 11.76 -15.15
C ASN A 350 35.73 11.77 -13.65
N THR A 351 35.70 10.64 -12.96
CA THR A 351 36.11 10.51 -11.56
C THR A 351 36.54 9.07 -11.24
N THR A 352 37.39 8.91 -10.24
CA THR A 352 37.73 7.60 -9.68
C THR A 352 36.85 7.24 -8.50
N GLN A 353 36.01 8.17 -8.02
CA GLN A 353 35.01 7.90 -6.98
C GLN A 353 33.93 7.00 -7.57
N ARG A 354 33.63 5.92 -6.89
CA ARG A 354 32.55 4.98 -7.25
C ARG A 354 31.32 5.23 -6.40
N LEU A 355 30.19 4.76 -6.90
CA LEU A 355 28.90 4.77 -6.20
C LEU A 355 28.64 3.41 -5.56
N ASP A 356 28.05 3.41 -4.38
CA ASP A 356 27.60 2.21 -3.66
C ASP A 356 26.24 1.76 -4.20
N GLY A 357 26.07 0.49 -4.47
CA GLY A 357 24.84 -0.09 -5.03
C GLY A 357 24.03 -0.92 -4.04
N ALA A 358 24.30 -0.85 -2.74
CA ALA A 358 23.60 -1.63 -1.71
C ALA A 358 23.63 -3.15 -2.02
N SER A 359 24.80 -3.77 -1.96
CA SER A 359 25.00 -5.19 -2.29
C SER A 359 24.22 -6.14 -1.38
N GLY A 360 23.69 -7.23 -1.96
CA GLY A 360 23.06 -8.33 -1.23
C GLY A 360 21.72 -8.01 -0.60
N VAL A 361 20.98 -7.07 -1.17
CA VAL A 361 19.62 -6.70 -0.76
C VAL A 361 18.67 -6.73 -1.94
N ILE A 362 17.42 -7.04 -1.69
CA ILE A 362 16.35 -6.89 -2.68
C ILE A 362 16.01 -5.41 -2.77
N SER A 363 15.85 -4.91 -3.99
CA SER A 363 15.51 -3.52 -4.26
C SER A 363 14.05 -3.22 -3.88
N TYR A 364 13.79 -2.04 -3.39
CA TYR A 364 12.45 -1.58 -3.02
C TYR A 364 11.63 -1.19 -4.26
N ALA A 365 10.38 -1.62 -4.42
CA ALA A 365 9.65 -2.57 -3.62
C ALA A 365 9.46 -3.88 -4.39
N ALA A 366 9.24 -5.00 -3.66
CA ALA A 366 8.84 -6.27 -4.26
C ALA A 366 7.32 -6.29 -4.47
N ASN A 367 6.89 -5.97 -5.68
CA ASN A 367 5.47 -5.77 -6.00
C ASN A 367 4.75 -7.08 -6.30
N TYR A 368 3.65 -7.31 -5.59
CA TYR A 368 2.77 -8.45 -5.71
C TYR A 368 1.46 -8.04 -6.36
N ARG A 369 0.95 -8.86 -7.30
CA ARG A 369 -0.37 -8.70 -7.91
C ARG A 369 -1.11 -10.03 -7.96
N SER A 370 -2.39 -9.99 -7.64
CA SER A 370 -3.31 -11.11 -7.80
C SER A 370 -4.00 -11.03 -9.17
N PHE A 371 -4.13 -12.20 -9.83
CA PHE A 371 -4.88 -12.39 -11.06
C PHE A 371 -5.91 -13.50 -10.86
N ASP A 372 -6.89 -13.64 -11.75
CA ASP A 372 -7.98 -14.62 -11.65
C ASP A 372 -7.52 -16.06 -11.41
N ASN A 373 -6.36 -16.46 -11.95
CA ASN A 373 -5.89 -17.84 -11.95
C ASN A 373 -4.51 -18.04 -11.29
N TYR A 374 -3.83 -16.99 -10.92
CA TYR A 374 -2.52 -17.04 -10.27
C TYR A 374 -2.20 -15.73 -9.58
N ASN A 375 -1.28 -15.78 -8.64
CA ASN A 375 -0.66 -14.61 -8.05
C ASN A 375 0.77 -14.50 -8.57
N SER A 376 1.24 -13.27 -8.76
CA SER A 376 2.58 -12.98 -9.24
C SER A 376 3.30 -12.03 -8.29
N TRP A 377 4.61 -12.25 -8.11
CA TRP A 377 5.46 -11.44 -7.27
C TRP A 377 6.78 -11.14 -7.99
N VAL A 378 7.03 -9.87 -8.28
CA VAL A 378 8.22 -9.41 -9.02
C VAL A 378 9.25 -8.85 -8.05
N ILE A 379 10.47 -9.34 -8.16
CA ILE A 379 11.60 -9.06 -7.26
C ILE A 379 12.80 -8.67 -8.10
N THR A 380 13.53 -7.63 -7.69
CA THR A 380 14.78 -7.23 -8.36
C THR A 380 15.90 -6.99 -7.34
N PHE A 381 17.14 -7.18 -7.77
CA PHE A 381 18.33 -6.83 -7.00
C PHE A 381 19.56 -6.62 -7.93
N ASN A 382 20.59 -5.97 -7.39
CA ASN A 382 21.82 -5.76 -8.10
C ASN A 382 22.65 -7.05 -8.14
N GLU A 383 23.25 -7.36 -9.30
CA GLU A 383 24.09 -8.53 -9.54
C GLU A 383 25.45 -8.10 -10.12
N ASP A 384 26.57 -8.66 -9.62
CA ASP A 384 27.88 -8.47 -10.20
C ASP A 384 28.07 -9.41 -11.42
N MET A 385 28.06 -8.83 -12.60
CA MET A 385 28.27 -9.54 -13.87
C MET A 385 29.76 -9.82 -14.17
N GLY A 386 30.62 -9.66 -13.19
CA GLY A 386 32.06 -9.74 -13.33
C GLY A 386 32.68 -8.42 -13.72
N SER A 387 34.01 -8.30 -13.46
CA SER A 387 34.76 -7.06 -13.75
C SER A 387 34.19 -5.80 -13.10
N GLN A 388 33.37 -5.95 -12.04
CA GLN A 388 32.68 -4.87 -11.32
C GLN A 388 31.69 -4.11 -12.22
N ARG A 389 31.07 -4.81 -13.13
CA ARG A 389 29.94 -4.32 -13.93
C ARG A 389 28.64 -4.78 -13.29
N GLY A 390 27.76 -3.86 -12.94
CA GLY A 390 26.45 -4.17 -12.40
C GLY A 390 25.47 -4.61 -13.47
N GLY A 391 24.70 -5.64 -13.15
CA GLY A 391 23.49 -6.05 -13.85
C GLY A 391 22.30 -6.06 -12.89
N ILE A 392 21.11 -6.25 -13.43
CA ILE A 392 19.90 -6.39 -12.65
C ILE A 392 19.38 -7.82 -12.75
N ARG A 393 19.40 -8.51 -11.61
CA ARG A 393 18.64 -9.74 -11.49
C ARG A 393 17.18 -9.39 -11.24
N TRP A 394 16.29 -9.96 -12.02
CA TRP A 394 14.86 -9.88 -11.82
C TRP A 394 14.23 -11.26 -11.81
N ILE A 395 13.25 -11.46 -10.95
CA ILE A 395 12.62 -12.76 -10.71
C ILE A 395 11.11 -12.54 -10.61
N GLU A 396 10.34 -13.39 -11.27
CA GLU A 396 8.91 -13.51 -11.05
C GLU A 396 8.61 -14.86 -10.40
N LEU A 397 8.04 -14.78 -9.21
CA LEU A 397 7.45 -15.93 -8.53
C LEU A 397 5.96 -15.99 -8.81
N ARG A 398 5.42 -17.20 -8.99
CA ARG A 398 3.96 -17.42 -9.12
C ARG A 398 3.48 -18.50 -8.15
N ASN A 399 2.24 -18.37 -7.68
CA ASN A 399 1.44 -19.44 -7.11
C ASN A 399 0.02 -19.39 -7.70
N THR A 400 -0.74 -20.48 -7.57
CA THR A 400 -2.11 -20.59 -8.11
C THR A 400 -3.18 -20.36 -7.06
N ASP A 401 -2.79 -20.19 -5.82
CA ASP A 401 -3.65 -20.02 -4.66
C ASP A 401 -2.78 -19.42 -3.56
N ALA A 402 -3.28 -18.46 -2.80
CA ALA A 402 -2.54 -17.80 -1.73
C ALA A 402 -1.98 -18.77 -0.68
N ASP A 403 -2.66 -19.91 -0.46
CA ASP A 403 -2.18 -20.99 0.44
C ASP A 403 -1.19 -21.94 -0.24
N SER A 404 -0.95 -21.81 -1.54
CA SER A 404 -0.04 -22.68 -2.28
C SER A 404 1.41 -22.21 -2.16
N SER A 405 2.35 -23.15 -2.36
CA SER A 405 3.77 -22.83 -2.40
C SER A 405 4.10 -21.96 -3.61
N TRP A 406 4.96 -20.98 -3.39
CA TRP A 406 5.54 -20.18 -4.46
C TRP A 406 6.47 -21.01 -5.34
N ALA A 407 6.48 -20.73 -6.64
CA ALA A 407 7.39 -21.34 -7.60
C ALA A 407 8.07 -20.25 -8.43
N LEU A 408 9.32 -20.52 -8.80
CA LEU A 408 10.02 -19.72 -9.80
C LEU A 408 9.29 -19.88 -11.13
N TYR A 409 8.69 -18.80 -11.64
CA TYR A 409 8.05 -18.79 -12.96
C TYR A 409 9.03 -18.38 -14.05
N GLN A 410 9.78 -17.29 -13.81
CA GLN A 410 10.86 -16.85 -14.68
C GLN A 410 11.88 -16.01 -13.91
N GLU A 411 13.06 -15.91 -14.49
CA GLU A 411 14.14 -15.06 -14.00
C GLU A 411 15.06 -14.65 -15.13
N GLY A 412 15.74 -13.52 -14.97
CA GLY A 412 16.72 -13.05 -15.92
C GLY A 412 17.75 -12.12 -15.27
N SER A 413 18.94 -12.05 -15.86
CA SER A 413 19.99 -11.09 -15.52
C SER A 413 20.14 -10.11 -16.67
N TYR A 414 19.59 -8.92 -16.49
CA TYR A 414 19.59 -7.88 -17.51
C TYR A 414 20.86 -7.05 -17.44
N ALA A 415 21.77 -7.27 -18.36
CA ALA A 415 23.07 -6.59 -18.42
C ALA A 415 23.65 -6.53 -19.85
N PRO A 416 23.05 -5.77 -20.77
CA PRO A 416 23.58 -5.58 -22.13
C PRO A 416 25.07 -5.25 -22.17
N GLU A 417 25.79 -5.80 -23.16
CA GLU A 417 27.25 -5.69 -23.30
C GLU A 417 27.67 -4.35 -23.95
N ASP A 418 27.23 -3.24 -23.35
CA ASP A 418 27.53 -1.87 -23.79
C ASP A 418 28.53 -1.14 -22.89
N GLY A 419 29.02 -1.83 -21.85
CA GLY A 419 29.97 -1.26 -20.88
C GLY A 419 29.32 -0.51 -19.72
N GLU A 420 27.99 -0.33 -19.72
CA GLU A 420 27.27 0.32 -18.64
C GLU A 420 27.00 -0.65 -17.48
N SER A 421 27.12 -0.16 -16.25
CA SER A 421 26.55 -0.82 -15.08
C SER A 421 25.09 -0.41 -14.92
N ARG A 422 24.24 -1.37 -14.53
CA ARG A 422 22.84 -1.17 -14.22
C ARG A 422 22.61 -1.51 -12.75
N TYR A 423 21.91 -0.62 -12.03
CA TYR A 423 21.77 -0.74 -10.58
C TYR A 423 20.60 0.08 -10.05
N MET A 424 20.26 -0.08 -8.76
CA MET A 424 19.15 0.60 -8.09
C MET A 424 17.85 0.48 -8.88
N SER A 425 17.49 -0.77 -9.16
CA SER A 425 16.30 -1.10 -9.91
C SER A 425 15.04 -1.12 -9.04
N SER A 426 13.91 -0.95 -9.68
CA SER A 426 12.59 -1.26 -9.12
C SER A 426 11.69 -1.76 -10.25
N ALA A 427 10.84 -2.74 -9.99
CA ALA A 427 9.97 -3.33 -11.00
C ALA A 427 8.56 -3.53 -10.46
N ALA A 428 7.58 -3.51 -11.36
CA ALA A 428 6.19 -3.80 -11.07
C ALA A 428 5.52 -4.50 -12.25
N MET A 429 4.33 -5.04 -12.02
CA MET A 429 3.51 -5.70 -13.02
C MET A 429 2.21 -4.92 -13.20
N ASP A 430 1.81 -4.64 -14.43
CA ASP A 430 0.51 -4.03 -14.73
C ASP A 430 -0.63 -5.05 -14.63
N GLN A 431 -1.87 -4.60 -14.86
CA GLN A 431 -3.05 -5.47 -14.77
C GLN A 431 -3.11 -6.56 -15.86
N ASP A 432 -2.35 -6.41 -16.94
CA ASP A 432 -2.28 -7.37 -18.04
C ASP A 432 -1.12 -8.38 -17.86
N GLY A 433 -0.38 -8.29 -16.75
CA GLY A 433 0.76 -9.17 -16.47
C GLY A 433 2.09 -8.71 -17.09
N ASN A 434 2.13 -7.54 -17.74
CA ASN A 434 3.34 -7.00 -18.30
C ASN A 434 4.25 -6.47 -17.19
N ILE A 435 5.57 -6.66 -17.30
CA ILE A 435 6.54 -6.22 -16.31
C ILE A 435 7.28 -4.99 -16.81
N GLY A 436 7.17 -3.87 -16.07
CA GLY A 436 7.99 -2.68 -16.23
C GLY A 436 9.12 -2.64 -15.21
N MET A 437 10.30 -2.21 -15.62
CA MET A 437 11.48 -2.07 -14.77
C MET A 437 12.21 -0.75 -15.06
N ALA A 438 12.58 -0.01 -14.03
CA ALA A 438 13.37 1.20 -14.16
C ALA A 438 14.57 1.17 -13.19
N TYR A 439 15.67 1.83 -13.56
CA TYR A 439 16.96 1.70 -12.88
C TYR A 439 17.92 2.80 -13.26
N ASN A 440 19.05 2.87 -12.55
CA ASN A 440 20.16 3.74 -12.90
C ASN A 440 21.20 3.05 -13.76
N ILE A 441 21.90 3.83 -14.57
CA ILE A 441 23.11 3.40 -15.28
C ILE A 441 24.26 4.36 -15.02
N SER A 442 25.50 3.85 -15.07
CA SER A 442 26.72 4.66 -15.18
C SER A 442 27.93 3.83 -15.62
N SER A 443 28.94 4.50 -16.16
CA SER A 443 30.23 3.90 -16.55
C SER A 443 31.38 4.93 -16.51
N GLU A 444 32.53 4.55 -17.00
CA GLU A 444 33.63 5.50 -17.22
C GLU A 444 33.30 6.52 -18.34
N ASP A 445 32.39 6.17 -19.24
CA ASP A 445 31.96 6.96 -20.38
C ASP A 445 30.62 7.69 -20.18
N SER A 446 29.84 7.29 -19.18
CA SER A 446 28.52 7.83 -18.91
C SER A 446 28.39 8.41 -17.50
N TYR A 447 27.69 9.54 -17.38
CA TYR A 447 27.21 10.02 -16.09
C TYR A 447 26.03 9.18 -15.61
N THR A 448 25.81 9.20 -14.30
CA THR A 448 24.65 8.53 -13.69
C THR A 448 23.34 9.04 -14.30
N SER A 449 22.65 8.15 -14.99
CA SER A 449 21.44 8.41 -15.78
C SER A 449 20.35 7.43 -15.39
N ILE A 450 19.11 7.67 -15.82
CA ILE A 450 17.94 6.86 -15.47
C ILE A 450 17.38 6.23 -16.73
N ARG A 451 17.14 4.91 -16.68
CA ARG A 451 16.62 4.08 -17.77
C ARG A 451 15.37 3.31 -17.33
N TYR A 452 14.64 2.85 -18.33
CA TYR A 452 13.53 1.91 -18.14
C TYR A 452 13.48 0.94 -19.31
N THR A 453 12.89 -0.21 -19.05
CA THR A 453 12.60 -1.27 -20.02
C THR A 453 11.39 -2.07 -19.54
N GLY A 454 11.01 -3.08 -20.30
CA GLY A 454 9.91 -3.96 -19.90
C GLY A 454 9.73 -5.14 -20.82
N ARG A 455 8.69 -5.91 -20.55
CA ARG A 455 8.27 -7.07 -21.35
C ARG A 455 6.76 -7.27 -21.28
N TYR A 456 6.16 -7.85 -22.29
CA TYR A 456 4.78 -8.35 -22.22
C TYR A 456 4.71 -9.72 -21.52
N ASP A 457 3.54 -10.04 -20.94
CA ASP A 457 3.31 -11.34 -20.30
C ASP A 457 3.59 -12.51 -21.25
N GLY A 458 3.15 -12.45 -22.49
CA GLY A 458 3.34 -13.52 -23.49
C GLY A 458 4.73 -13.61 -24.14
N ASP A 459 5.70 -12.79 -23.74
CA ASP A 459 7.05 -12.77 -24.33
C ASP A 459 7.91 -13.96 -23.87
N THR A 460 9.05 -14.15 -24.55
CA THR A 460 10.05 -15.15 -24.16
C THR A 460 10.41 -15.00 -22.69
N LEU A 461 10.27 -16.07 -21.91
CA LEU A 461 10.57 -16.03 -20.46
C LEU A 461 12.05 -15.67 -20.22
N GLY A 462 12.28 -14.87 -19.19
CA GLY A 462 13.62 -14.45 -18.77
C GLY A 462 14.19 -13.26 -19.56
N GLU A 463 13.45 -12.66 -20.49
CA GLU A 463 13.93 -11.55 -21.33
C GLU A 463 13.08 -10.28 -21.13
N MET A 464 13.75 -9.11 -21.03
CA MET A 464 13.16 -7.79 -21.22
C MET A 464 13.16 -7.48 -22.71
N THR A 465 11.99 -7.47 -23.35
CA THR A 465 11.85 -7.47 -24.80
C THR A 465 11.78 -6.09 -25.42
N PHE A 466 11.56 -5.05 -24.60
CA PHE A 466 11.69 -3.65 -25.04
C PHE A 466 13.13 -3.17 -24.95
N PRO A 467 13.61 -2.34 -25.88
CA PRO A 467 14.90 -1.66 -25.74
C PRO A 467 14.85 -0.68 -24.55
N GLU A 468 16.03 -0.34 -24.05
CA GLU A 468 16.11 0.68 -23.01
C GLU A 468 15.64 2.04 -23.49
N GLY A 469 14.68 2.62 -22.77
CA GLY A 469 14.32 4.02 -22.90
C GLY A 469 15.08 4.90 -21.92
N SER A 470 15.37 6.14 -22.30
CA SER A 470 15.96 7.12 -21.37
C SER A 470 14.86 7.92 -20.68
N ILE A 471 14.84 7.86 -19.34
CA ILE A 471 14.08 8.81 -18.54
C ILE A 471 14.83 10.12 -18.44
N TRP A 472 16.13 10.06 -18.09
CA TRP A 472 16.94 11.25 -17.95
C TRP A 472 18.44 10.96 -18.13
N GLU A 473 19.14 11.90 -18.79
CA GLU A 473 20.60 11.88 -18.94
C GLU A 473 21.24 12.77 -17.87
N GLY A 474 22.06 12.16 -17.02
CA GLY A 474 22.84 12.89 -16.06
C GLY A 474 23.96 13.71 -16.73
N THR A 475 24.35 14.81 -16.11
CA THR A 475 25.44 15.69 -16.59
C THR A 475 26.51 15.92 -15.53
N GLY A 476 26.42 15.25 -14.40
CA GLY A 476 27.26 15.41 -13.24
C GLY A 476 27.71 14.08 -12.59
N ARG A 477 28.51 14.21 -11.54
CA ARG A 477 29.09 13.10 -10.79
C ARG A 477 29.26 13.43 -9.32
N GLN A 478 29.41 12.39 -8.50
CA GLN A 478 29.79 12.50 -7.10
C GLN A 478 31.29 12.20 -6.94
N THR A 479 31.99 13.00 -6.12
CA THR A 479 33.44 12.91 -5.96
C THR A 479 33.93 12.85 -4.52
N ASN A 480 33.07 13.14 -3.56
CA ASN A 480 33.42 13.28 -2.15
C ASN A 480 33.01 12.12 -1.28
N GLN A 481 32.19 11.22 -1.77
CA GLN A 481 31.74 10.02 -1.08
C GLN A 481 31.15 9.00 -2.07
N ASN A 482 30.94 7.76 -1.62
CA ASN A 482 30.38 6.69 -2.43
C ASN A 482 28.84 6.57 -2.32
N ARG A 483 28.23 7.16 -1.27
CA ARG A 483 26.79 7.03 -1.03
C ARG A 483 25.98 7.53 -2.22
N PHE A 484 25.06 6.65 -2.68
CA PHE A 484 24.08 6.91 -3.72
C PHE A 484 22.72 6.50 -3.18
N GLY A 485 21.62 7.09 -3.60
CA GLY A 485 20.30 6.84 -3.02
C GLY A 485 20.03 5.38 -2.74
N ASP A 486 19.76 5.06 -1.48
CA ASP A 486 19.55 3.68 -1.02
C ASP A 486 18.24 3.10 -1.58
N TYR A 487 17.39 3.96 -2.14
CA TYR A 487 16.11 3.62 -2.74
C TYR A 487 16.01 4.15 -4.17
N ALA A 488 15.34 3.38 -5.01
CA ALA A 488 14.65 3.79 -6.22
C ALA A 488 13.27 3.14 -6.17
N HIS A 489 12.23 3.84 -6.59
CA HIS A 489 10.87 3.35 -6.35
C HIS A 489 10.03 3.43 -7.62
N LEU A 490 9.51 2.29 -8.04
CA LEU A 490 8.55 2.16 -9.12
C LEU A 490 7.22 1.69 -8.56
N THR A 491 6.18 2.49 -8.77
CA THR A 491 4.82 2.24 -8.30
C THR A 491 3.85 2.18 -9.46
N MET A 492 2.70 1.55 -9.23
CA MET A 492 1.62 1.49 -10.22
C MET A 492 0.62 2.61 -9.97
N ASP A 493 0.18 3.23 -11.04
CA ASP A 493 -0.98 4.10 -11.04
C ASP A 493 -2.24 3.28 -10.73
N PRO A 494 -3.23 3.85 -10.01
CA PRO A 494 -4.54 3.21 -9.85
C PRO A 494 -5.27 2.86 -11.16
N ASP A 495 -4.84 3.42 -12.31
CA ASP A 495 -5.32 3.02 -13.63
C ASP A 495 -4.94 1.57 -14.02
N GLY A 496 -4.02 0.96 -13.28
CA GLY A 496 -3.58 -0.42 -13.42
C GLY A 496 -2.55 -0.67 -14.52
N VAL A 497 -2.20 0.31 -15.35
CA VAL A 497 -1.30 0.16 -16.52
C VAL A 497 -0.13 1.13 -16.55
N THR A 498 -0.23 2.27 -15.86
CA THR A 498 0.83 3.28 -15.84
C THR A 498 1.82 3.05 -14.72
N PHE A 499 3.08 2.90 -15.08
CA PHE A 499 4.22 2.79 -14.15
C PHE A 499 4.73 4.19 -13.82
N TRP A 500 5.00 4.46 -12.54
CA TRP A 500 5.61 5.69 -12.06
C TRP A 500 6.91 5.39 -11.34
N HIS A 501 7.99 6.06 -11.73
CA HIS A 501 9.32 5.82 -11.17
C HIS A 501 9.96 7.09 -10.66
N THR A 502 10.71 6.95 -9.56
CA THR A 502 11.61 8.00 -9.06
C THR A 502 12.96 7.43 -8.68
N SER A 503 14.03 8.12 -9.07
CA SER A 503 15.39 7.84 -8.61
C SER A 503 16.29 9.07 -8.70
N GLU A 504 17.52 8.93 -8.18
CA GLU A 504 18.56 9.96 -8.15
C GLU A 504 19.33 10.04 -9.47
N TYR A 505 19.83 11.23 -9.80
CA TYR A 505 20.83 11.50 -10.83
C TYR A 505 21.66 12.75 -10.49
N PHE A 506 22.75 13.04 -11.23
CA PHE A 506 23.59 14.21 -10.98
C PHE A 506 23.55 15.21 -12.13
N VAL A 507 23.46 16.52 -11.80
CA VAL A 507 23.53 17.64 -12.78
C VAL A 507 24.86 18.40 -12.76
N GLY A 508 25.71 18.13 -11.77
CA GLY A 508 27.01 18.76 -11.58
C GLY A 508 27.86 17.96 -10.61
N ILE A 509 28.96 18.53 -10.12
CA ILE A 509 29.79 17.85 -9.12
C ILE A 509 29.09 17.88 -7.77
N ASN A 510 28.76 16.70 -7.21
CA ASN A 510 28.07 16.53 -5.93
C ASN A 510 26.71 17.26 -5.87
N GLN A 511 26.04 17.38 -7.01
CA GLN A 511 24.74 18.03 -7.16
C GLN A 511 23.70 17.00 -7.60
N TRP A 512 23.15 16.26 -6.64
CA TRP A 512 22.08 15.33 -6.94
C TRP A 512 20.74 16.04 -7.18
N ARG A 513 19.92 15.42 -7.99
CA ARG A 513 18.50 15.66 -8.16
C ARG A 513 17.77 14.34 -8.25
N THR A 514 16.45 14.37 -8.07
CA THR A 514 15.59 13.24 -8.37
C THR A 514 14.71 13.52 -9.57
N ARG A 515 14.34 12.47 -10.29
CA ARG A 515 13.46 12.54 -11.45
C ARG A 515 12.24 11.70 -11.20
N ILE A 516 11.07 12.21 -11.56
CA ILE A 516 9.80 11.50 -11.54
C ILE A 516 9.37 11.33 -13.00
N ALA A 517 9.04 10.10 -13.37
CA ALA A 517 8.58 9.80 -14.73
C ALA A 517 7.53 8.70 -14.72
N SER A 518 6.66 8.71 -15.74
CA SER A 518 5.73 7.62 -15.96
C SER A 518 5.81 7.09 -17.39
N PHE A 519 5.48 5.81 -17.56
CA PHE A 519 5.44 5.11 -18.85
C PHE A 519 4.44 3.97 -18.78
N THR A 520 4.00 3.49 -19.95
CA THR A 520 3.16 2.29 -20.07
C THR A 520 3.82 1.27 -20.97
N LEU A 521 3.47 0.00 -20.80
CA LEU A 521 3.77 -1.08 -21.72
C LEU A 521 2.54 -1.25 -22.61
N ASN A 522 2.46 -0.43 -23.65
CA ASN A 522 1.34 -0.51 -24.59
C ASN A 522 1.42 -1.82 -25.37
N ASN A 523 0.38 -2.65 -25.29
CA ASN A 523 0.28 -3.91 -26.03
C ASN A 523 0.03 -3.72 -27.54
N GLY A 524 -0.01 -2.47 -28.00
CA GLY A 524 -0.13 -2.13 -29.42
C GLY A 524 -1.52 -2.33 -30.00
N PHE A 525 -2.57 -2.51 -29.19
CA PHE A 525 -3.95 -2.51 -29.71
C PHE A 525 -4.29 -1.10 -30.22
N PRO A 526 -4.78 -0.98 -31.47
CA PRO A 526 -5.22 0.33 -31.96
C PRO A 526 -6.42 0.89 -31.19
N GLU A 527 -7.31 0.02 -30.79
CA GLU A 527 -8.57 0.31 -30.14
C GLU A 527 -8.63 -0.41 -28.80
N ASP A 528 -8.43 0.37 -27.71
CA ASP A 528 -8.39 -0.14 -26.33
C ASP A 528 -8.78 1.03 -25.42
N ILE A 529 -9.94 0.93 -24.76
CA ILE A 529 -10.48 1.99 -23.92
C ILE A 529 -11.17 1.41 -22.69
N GLY A 530 -10.91 1.95 -21.52
CA GLY A 530 -11.51 1.42 -20.29
C GLY A 530 -11.82 2.48 -19.25
N VAL A 531 -12.70 2.12 -18.31
CA VAL A 531 -12.95 2.90 -17.11
C VAL A 531 -11.91 2.48 -16.06
N TYR A 532 -11.19 3.44 -15.50
CA TYR A 532 -10.15 3.13 -14.53
C TYR A 532 -10.37 3.73 -13.14
N ASN A 533 -11.37 4.61 -12.98
CA ASN A 533 -11.69 5.18 -11.68
C ASN A 533 -13.07 5.82 -11.64
N PHE A 534 -13.62 6.03 -10.44
CA PHE A 534 -14.78 6.86 -10.17
C PHE A 534 -14.34 8.12 -9.38
N ASP A 535 -14.84 9.28 -9.80
CA ASP A 535 -14.72 10.51 -9.02
C ASP A 535 -15.94 10.72 -8.10
N GLN A 536 -17.10 10.15 -8.44
CA GLN A 536 -18.35 10.15 -7.68
C GLN A 536 -19.19 8.91 -8.01
N PRO A 537 -20.00 8.37 -7.06
CA PRO A 537 -20.22 8.85 -5.68
C PRO A 537 -19.13 8.40 -4.70
N GLU A 538 -19.14 8.96 -3.50
CA GLU A 538 -18.32 8.52 -2.36
C GLU A 538 -19.22 7.94 -1.24
N SER A 539 -18.69 7.00 -0.45
CA SER A 539 -19.39 6.45 0.72
C SER A 539 -19.64 7.55 1.76
N GLY A 540 -20.82 7.53 2.39
CA GLY A 540 -21.18 8.57 3.38
C GLY A 540 -22.55 8.39 4.00
N ASP A 541 -22.91 9.30 4.90
CA ASP A 541 -24.19 9.30 5.61
C ASP A 541 -25.25 10.23 5.00
N ALA A 542 -24.91 10.89 3.88
CA ALA A 542 -25.76 11.85 3.20
C ALA A 542 -26.21 11.40 1.80
N LEU A 543 -26.04 10.13 1.45
CA LEU A 543 -26.41 9.58 0.14
C LEU A 543 -27.93 9.64 -0.09
N THR A 544 -28.31 10.02 -1.31
CA THR A 544 -29.68 10.33 -1.72
C THR A 544 -30.21 9.36 -2.77
N ASP A 545 -31.46 9.58 -3.23
CA ASP A 545 -32.10 8.85 -4.33
C ASP A 545 -31.69 9.35 -5.72
N SER A 546 -30.72 10.26 -5.82
CA SER A 546 -30.34 10.97 -7.04
C SER A 546 -28.85 11.28 -7.08
N GLU A 547 -28.00 10.30 -6.73
CA GLU A 547 -26.54 10.47 -6.73
C GLU A 547 -26.00 10.55 -8.16
N THR A 548 -25.09 11.51 -8.35
CA THR A 548 -24.36 11.68 -9.63
C THR A 548 -23.23 10.65 -9.72
N VAL A 549 -23.07 10.06 -10.90
CA VAL A 549 -21.94 9.17 -11.18
C VAL A 549 -20.98 9.85 -12.15
N THR A 550 -19.72 9.96 -11.75
CA THR A 550 -18.63 10.53 -12.55
C THR A 550 -17.47 9.55 -12.58
N VAL A 551 -17.02 9.20 -13.78
CA VAL A 551 -15.95 8.21 -14.01
C VAL A 551 -14.80 8.81 -14.79
N LYS A 552 -13.63 8.20 -14.63
CA LYS A 552 -12.44 8.45 -15.44
C LYS A 552 -12.26 7.34 -16.45
N ILE A 553 -12.05 7.73 -17.70
CA ILE A 553 -11.84 6.83 -18.83
C ILE A 553 -10.43 7.07 -19.35
N PHE A 554 -9.71 6.00 -19.67
CA PHE A 554 -8.37 6.06 -20.27
C PHE A 554 -8.36 5.36 -21.63
N ASN A 555 -7.70 5.98 -22.60
CA ASN A 555 -7.44 5.35 -23.89
C ASN A 555 -6.06 4.65 -23.84
N PHE A 556 -6.10 3.34 -23.65
CA PHE A 556 -4.93 2.47 -23.63
C PHE A 556 -4.42 2.17 -25.03
N GLY A 557 -5.24 2.41 -26.05
CA GLY A 557 -4.95 2.14 -27.45
C GLY A 557 -3.96 3.10 -28.09
N THR A 558 -3.47 2.74 -29.28
CA THR A 558 -2.57 3.59 -30.07
C THR A 558 -3.32 4.62 -30.91
N ASP A 559 -4.61 4.40 -31.18
CA ASP A 559 -5.46 5.28 -31.98
C ASP A 559 -6.39 6.13 -31.09
N PRO A 560 -6.68 7.39 -31.45
CA PRO A 560 -7.66 8.19 -30.72
C PRO A 560 -9.05 7.55 -30.78
N GLN A 561 -9.75 7.51 -29.63
CA GLN A 561 -11.09 6.91 -29.51
C GLN A 561 -12.17 7.96 -29.27
N SER A 562 -13.34 7.76 -29.85
CA SER A 562 -14.53 8.61 -29.66
C SER A 562 -15.80 7.87 -30.07
N ASN A 563 -16.96 8.40 -29.66
CA ASN A 563 -18.28 7.87 -30.03
C ASN A 563 -18.49 6.39 -29.65
N PHE A 564 -18.11 6.03 -28.45
CA PHE A 564 -18.36 4.73 -27.86
C PHE A 564 -19.37 4.82 -26.72
N ASP A 565 -20.05 3.73 -26.40
CA ASP A 565 -21.04 3.68 -25.33
C ASP A 565 -20.36 3.33 -23.99
N ILE A 566 -20.94 3.83 -22.88
CA ILE A 566 -20.56 3.51 -21.52
C ILE A 566 -21.79 2.99 -20.79
N ALA A 567 -21.72 1.79 -20.23
CA ALA A 567 -22.75 1.19 -19.38
C ALA A 567 -22.50 1.50 -17.90
N LEU A 568 -23.57 1.75 -17.16
CA LEU A 568 -23.59 1.91 -15.71
C LEU A 568 -24.46 0.85 -15.09
N ARG A 569 -23.95 0.12 -14.10
CA ARG A 569 -24.67 -0.88 -13.32
C ARG A 569 -24.62 -0.58 -11.85
N VAL A 570 -25.65 -0.99 -11.12
CA VAL A 570 -25.72 -1.01 -9.67
C VAL A 570 -26.23 -2.39 -9.24
N ASP A 571 -25.50 -3.09 -8.39
CA ASP A 571 -25.82 -4.44 -7.92
C ASP A 571 -26.17 -5.36 -9.12
N ASP A 572 -25.29 -5.42 -10.12
CA ASP A 572 -25.44 -6.14 -11.41
C ASP A 572 -26.61 -5.68 -12.31
N GLN A 573 -27.41 -4.71 -11.90
CA GLN A 573 -28.53 -4.20 -12.69
C GLN A 573 -28.09 -3.08 -13.61
N LEU A 574 -28.31 -3.22 -14.93
CA LEU A 574 -28.04 -2.14 -15.88
C LEU A 574 -28.99 -0.96 -15.60
N ILE A 575 -28.41 0.18 -15.27
CA ILE A 575 -29.13 1.44 -14.99
C ILE A 575 -29.19 2.32 -16.22
N ALA A 576 -28.05 2.48 -16.91
CA ALA A 576 -27.96 3.32 -18.10
C ALA A 576 -26.92 2.78 -19.08
N THR A 577 -27.11 3.16 -20.36
CA THR A 577 -26.06 3.13 -21.38
C THR A 577 -26.08 4.49 -22.06
N GLU A 578 -24.97 5.21 -22.01
CA GLU A 578 -24.82 6.56 -22.55
C GLU A 578 -23.62 6.62 -23.49
N THR A 579 -23.62 7.53 -24.45
CA THR A 579 -22.56 7.62 -25.46
C THR A 579 -21.57 8.72 -25.08
N PHE A 580 -20.29 8.39 -24.98
CA PHE A 580 -19.19 9.34 -24.91
C PHE A 580 -18.87 9.85 -26.32
N THR A 581 -18.93 11.17 -26.54
CA THR A 581 -18.83 11.75 -27.90
C THR A 581 -17.54 12.53 -28.15
N GLU A 582 -16.80 12.88 -27.10
CA GLU A 582 -15.53 13.58 -27.22
C GLU A 582 -14.43 12.64 -27.74
N THR A 583 -13.28 13.19 -28.08
CA THR A 583 -12.14 12.37 -28.54
C THR A 583 -11.12 12.28 -27.41
N ILE A 584 -10.77 11.04 -27.03
CA ILE A 584 -9.67 10.77 -26.13
C ILE A 584 -8.46 10.37 -26.99
N ALA A 585 -7.40 11.16 -26.97
CA ALA A 585 -6.17 10.84 -27.68
C ALA A 585 -5.53 9.56 -27.13
N SER A 586 -4.68 8.90 -27.92
CA SER A 586 -3.87 7.77 -27.43
C SER A 586 -3.17 8.13 -26.13
N GLN A 587 -3.17 7.20 -25.17
CA GLN A 587 -2.51 7.33 -23.87
C GLN A 587 -2.95 8.60 -23.10
N SER A 588 -4.24 8.92 -23.16
CA SER A 588 -4.83 10.08 -22.51
C SER A 588 -6.14 9.71 -21.82
N SER A 589 -6.51 10.49 -20.81
CA SER A 589 -7.75 10.29 -20.04
C SER A 589 -8.79 11.36 -20.33
N ALA A 590 -10.05 11.02 -20.04
CA ALA A 590 -11.16 11.96 -19.98
C ALA A 590 -12.03 11.64 -18.76
N THR A 591 -12.79 12.64 -18.31
CA THR A 591 -13.81 12.45 -17.27
C THR A 591 -15.19 12.46 -17.91
N TYR A 592 -16.04 11.51 -17.52
CA TYR A 592 -17.43 11.43 -17.97
C TYR A 592 -18.39 11.44 -16.79
N THR A 593 -19.38 12.32 -16.83
CA THR A 593 -20.47 12.35 -15.86
C THR A 593 -21.74 11.85 -16.51
N PHE A 594 -22.33 10.80 -15.95
CA PHE A 594 -23.59 10.24 -16.44
C PHE A 594 -24.73 11.26 -16.29
N ASN A 595 -25.60 11.33 -17.28
CA ASN A 595 -26.83 12.12 -17.18
C ASN A 595 -27.86 11.41 -16.27
N THR A 596 -27.75 10.10 -16.14
CA THR A 596 -28.60 9.28 -15.28
C THR A 596 -28.02 9.22 -13.89
N THR A 597 -28.85 9.56 -12.89
CA THR A 597 -28.50 9.42 -11.46
C THR A 597 -28.88 8.04 -10.93
N ILE A 598 -28.29 7.65 -9.80
CA ILE A 598 -28.56 6.39 -9.13
C ILE A 598 -29.13 6.61 -7.73
N ASP A 599 -29.95 5.66 -7.25
CA ASP A 599 -30.54 5.70 -5.91
C ASP A 599 -29.66 4.93 -4.92
N LEU A 600 -29.00 5.66 -4.03
CA LEU A 600 -28.17 5.12 -2.95
C LEU A 600 -28.74 5.49 -1.56
N SER A 601 -30.04 5.79 -1.47
CA SER A 601 -30.67 6.37 -0.27
C SER A 601 -30.92 5.40 0.87
N ILE A 602 -30.83 4.08 0.65
CA ILE A 602 -31.14 3.09 1.70
C ILE A 602 -30.02 3.08 2.75
N ALA A 603 -30.36 3.50 3.96
CA ALA A 603 -29.43 3.56 5.07
C ALA A 603 -28.86 2.18 5.44
N GLN A 604 -27.57 2.08 5.75
CA GLN A 604 -26.83 0.86 6.07
C GLN A 604 -26.82 -0.16 4.92
N GLN A 605 -27.00 0.31 3.69
CA GLN A 605 -26.89 -0.49 2.47
C GLN A 605 -25.50 -0.31 1.85
N GLU A 606 -24.94 -1.41 1.42
CA GLU A 606 -23.77 -1.47 0.54
C GLU A 606 -24.26 -1.65 -0.89
N TYR A 607 -23.65 -0.92 -1.83
CA TYR A 607 -23.95 -0.96 -3.26
C TYR A 607 -22.67 -1.23 -4.03
N GLU A 608 -22.73 -2.13 -5.00
CA GLU A 608 -21.69 -2.36 -5.99
C GLU A 608 -22.02 -1.55 -7.25
N ILE A 609 -21.12 -0.67 -7.67
CA ILE A 609 -21.31 0.19 -8.84
C ILE A 609 -20.23 -0.12 -9.87
N GLU A 610 -20.64 -0.62 -11.04
CA GLU A 610 -19.77 -0.88 -12.19
C GLU A 610 -20.03 0.15 -13.29
N ALA A 611 -18.97 0.71 -13.86
CA ALA A 611 -19.02 1.40 -15.14
C ALA A 611 -18.12 0.68 -16.15
N ARG A 612 -18.61 0.53 -17.39
CA ARG A 612 -17.94 -0.24 -18.43
C ARG A 612 -18.02 0.45 -19.77
N THR A 613 -16.89 0.58 -20.48
CA THR A 613 -16.86 0.99 -21.89
C THR A 613 -17.33 -0.13 -22.81
N LEU A 614 -17.93 0.24 -23.94
CA LEU A 614 -18.48 -0.69 -24.92
C LEU A 614 -18.00 -0.33 -26.33
N LEU A 615 -16.68 -0.22 -26.52
CA LEU A 615 -16.08 0.01 -27.83
C LEU A 615 -16.08 -1.30 -28.63
N PRO A 616 -16.78 -1.39 -29.80
CA PRO A 616 -17.00 -2.69 -30.49
C PRO A 616 -15.73 -3.39 -31.01
N ALA A 617 -14.65 -2.64 -31.20
CA ALA A 617 -13.39 -3.17 -31.72
C ALA A 617 -12.30 -3.27 -30.64
N ASP A 618 -12.67 -3.03 -29.39
CA ASP A 618 -11.78 -3.21 -28.26
C ASP A 618 -11.36 -4.68 -28.14
N ALA A 619 -10.06 -4.93 -28.22
CA ALA A 619 -9.50 -6.26 -28.14
C ALA A 619 -9.08 -6.64 -26.71
N ASN A 620 -9.00 -5.66 -25.80
CA ASN A 620 -8.55 -5.83 -24.41
C ASN A 620 -9.73 -5.65 -23.43
N THR A 621 -10.72 -6.51 -23.51
CA THR A 621 -11.96 -6.41 -22.73
C THR A 621 -11.82 -6.56 -21.19
N PRO A 622 -10.73 -7.07 -20.60
CA PRO A 622 -10.55 -7.08 -19.16
C PRO A 622 -10.46 -5.69 -18.51
N ASN A 623 -9.94 -4.68 -19.22
CA ASN A 623 -9.81 -3.31 -18.70
C ASN A 623 -11.01 -2.40 -18.98
N ASP A 624 -12.04 -2.88 -19.71
CA ASP A 624 -13.22 -2.09 -20.07
C ASP A 624 -13.94 -1.54 -18.83
N SER A 625 -13.96 -2.26 -17.72
CA SER A 625 -14.80 -1.95 -16.55
C SER A 625 -14.01 -1.68 -15.29
N PHE A 626 -14.57 -0.81 -14.46
CA PHE A 626 -14.12 -0.57 -13.09
C PHE A 626 -15.32 -0.64 -12.13
N THR A 627 -15.13 -1.26 -10.98
CA THR A 627 -16.18 -1.47 -9.98
C THR A 627 -15.75 -0.85 -8.65
N ILE A 628 -16.68 -0.17 -8.00
CA ILE A 628 -16.49 0.37 -6.64
C ILE A 628 -17.60 -0.10 -5.72
N THR A 629 -17.29 -0.15 -4.43
CA THR A 629 -18.26 -0.40 -3.36
C THR A 629 -18.59 0.88 -2.63
N ILE A 630 -19.86 1.28 -2.60
CA ILE A 630 -20.34 2.47 -1.91
C ILE A 630 -21.21 2.06 -0.71
N ASN A 631 -20.86 2.57 0.46
CA ASN A 631 -21.57 2.31 1.69
C ASN A 631 -22.39 3.53 2.12
N ASN A 632 -23.70 3.39 2.21
CA ASN A 632 -24.55 4.40 2.86
C ASN A 632 -24.50 4.18 4.38
N THR A 633 -23.65 4.97 5.06
CA THR A 633 -23.45 4.88 6.51
C THR A 633 -24.49 5.66 7.33
N ALA A 634 -25.53 6.20 6.68
CA ALA A 634 -26.63 6.87 7.37
C ALA A 634 -27.19 5.94 8.44
N LEU A 635 -27.36 6.46 9.65
CA LEU A 635 -28.04 5.72 10.69
C LEU A 635 -29.49 5.54 10.25
N SER A 636 -29.92 4.29 10.01
CA SER A 636 -31.32 4.02 9.78
C SER A 636 -32.08 4.34 11.06
N VAL A 637 -32.66 5.51 11.13
CA VAL A 637 -33.77 5.72 12.03
C VAL A 637 -34.93 4.97 11.37
N ILE A 638 -35.23 3.79 11.86
CA ILE A 638 -36.54 3.16 11.57
C ILE A 638 -37.55 4.06 12.29
N ASP A 639 -37.96 5.14 11.64
CA ASP A 639 -39.12 5.92 11.99
C ASP A 639 -40.36 5.10 11.60
N GLN A 640 -40.58 4.01 12.31
CA GLN A 640 -41.96 3.62 12.55
C GLN A 640 -42.42 4.41 13.77
N GLU A 641 -43.09 5.49 13.46
CA GLU A 641 -43.45 6.58 14.36
C GLU A 641 -44.24 6.07 15.58
N PHE A 642 -43.57 6.01 16.73
CA PHE A 642 -44.27 6.54 17.91
C PHE A 642 -44.31 8.06 17.75
N ASN A 643 -45.38 8.58 17.16
CA ASN A 643 -45.52 10.02 16.99
C ASN A 643 -45.52 10.66 18.39
N SER A 644 -44.53 11.47 18.68
CA SER A 644 -44.40 12.14 19.98
C SER A 644 -45.58 13.06 20.29
N GLY A 645 -46.40 13.39 19.27
CA GLY A 645 -47.62 14.16 19.39
C GLY A 645 -48.71 13.41 20.17
N ASP A 646 -48.81 12.10 20.02
CA ASP A 646 -49.82 11.26 20.59
C ASP A 646 -49.45 10.72 21.99
N PHE A 647 -48.25 10.97 22.45
CA PHE A 647 -47.72 10.67 23.78
C PHE A 647 -47.89 11.89 24.67
N THR A 648 -48.78 11.83 25.65
CA THR A 648 -49.10 12.92 26.57
C THR A 648 -48.92 12.50 28.03
N ILE A 649 -48.47 13.44 28.88
CA ILE A 649 -48.30 13.24 30.32
C ILE A 649 -48.96 14.42 31.05
N PHE A 650 -49.94 14.12 31.94
CA PHE A 650 -50.68 15.11 32.68
C PHE A 650 -50.55 14.88 34.18
N ALA A 651 -50.43 15.97 34.93
CA ALA A 651 -50.48 15.88 36.39
C ALA A 651 -51.90 15.52 36.86
N LYS A 652 -52.01 14.43 37.63
CA LYS A 652 -53.24 13.95 38.22
C LYS A 652 -53.40 14.36 39.69
N GLY A 653 -52.27 14.55 40.35
CA GLY A 653 -52.24 14.92 41.78
C GLY A 653 -50.81 15.17 42.25
N ALA A 654 -50.60 15.30 43.56
CA ALA A 654 -49.26 15.47 44.12
C ALA A 654 -48.38 14.26 43.75
N LYS A 655 -47.35 14.51 42.95
CA LYS A 655 -46.40 13.48 42.45
C LYS A 655 -47.01 12.31 41.66
N GLN A 656 -48.26 12.43 41.16
CA GLN A 656 -48.88 11.46 40.26
C GLN A 656 -49.16 12.03 38.92
N TYR A 657 -48.82 11.30 37.84
CA TYR A 657 -48.94 11.72 36.46
C TYR A 657 -49.58 10.64 35.60
N ASP A 658 -50.66 10.94 34.91
CA ASP A 658 -51.27 10.03 33.93
C ASP A 658 -50.50 10.15 32.61
N VAL A 659 -50.12 9.02 32.07
CA VAL A 659 -49.54 8.83 30.75
C VAL A 659 -50.62 8.33 29.82
N ASN A 660 -50.83 9.01 28.72
CA ASN A 660 -51.69 8.56 27.63
C ASN A 660 -50.89 8.50 26.36
N PHE A 661 -50.97 7.40 25.66
CA PHE A 661 -50.36 7.23 24.35
C PHE A 661 -51.38 6.62 23.41
N THR A 662 -51.72 7.30 22.31
CA THR A 662 -52.66 6.85 21.31
C THR A 662 -51.92 6.49 20.03
N THR A 663 -52.23 5.35 19.44
CA THR A 663 -51.62 4.81 18.25
C THR A 663 -52.62 4.67 17.12
N THR A 664 -52.14 4.73 15.86
CA THR A 664 -52.99 4.48 14.68
C THR A 664 -53.03 3.01 14.29
N SER A 665 -52.17 2.20 14.87
CA SER A 665 -52.06 0.74 14.66
C SER A 665 -51.85 0.03 15.98
N ASP A 666 -52.15 -1.28 16.05
CA ASP A 666 -51.85 -2.09 17.22
C ASP A 666 -50.35 -2.40 17.31
N PHE A 667 -49.67 -1.74 18.21
CA PHE A 667 -48.23 -1.95 18.48
C PHE A 667 -47.92 -3.01 19.52
N GLY A 668 -48.95 -3.74 19.99
CA GLY A 668 -48.81 -4.73 21.07
C GLY A 668 -48.46 -4.11 22.42
N ALA A 669 -47.77 -4.83 23.27
CA ALA A 669 -47.46 -4.38 24.63
C ALA A 669 -46.41 -3.27 24.62
N ILE A 670 -46.76 -2.10 25.17
CA ILE A 670 -45.86 -0.94 25.29
C ILE A 670 -45.35 -0.87 26.74
N THR A 671 -44.05 -0.84 26.89
CA THR A 671 -43.38 -0.64 28.18
C THR A 671 -43.01 0.82 28.39
N TYR A 672 -43.05 1.27 29.64
CA TYR A 672 -42.45 2.53 30.00
C TYR A 672 -41.21 2.34 30.89
N SER A 673 -40.28 3.23 30.77
CA SER A 673 -39.15 3.40 31.69
C SER A 673 -38.98 4.87 32.02
N VAL A 674 -38.74 5.20 33.27
CA VAL A 674 -38.52 6.57 33.72
C VAL A 674 -37.09 6.71 34.24
N TYR A 675 -36.41 7.74 33.77
CA TYR A 675 -35.03 8.04 34.15
C TYR A 675 -34.92 9.40 34.82
N ASN A 676 -34.06 9.53 35.79
CA ASN A 676 -33.65 10.83 36.33
C ASN A 676 -32.60 11.50 35.43
N THR A 677 -32.18 12.73 35.76
CA THR A 677 -31.21 13.50 35.00
C THR A 677 -29.80 12.91 34.96
N THR A 678 -29.51 11.91 35.78
CA THR A 678 -28.21 11.18 35.76
C THR A 678 -28.29 9.88 34.93
N GLY A 679 -29.43 9.62 34.25
CA GLY A 679 -29.64 8.41 33.45
C GLY A 679 -30.03 7.17 34.24
N GLN A 680 -30.22 7.25 35.59
CA GLN A 680 -30.63 6.15 36.40
C GLN A 680 -32.15 5.86 36.21
N GLN A 681 -32.53 4.61 35.94
CA GLN A 681 -33.91 4.20 35.82
C GLN A 681 -34.56 4.15 37.22
N VAL A 682 -35.69 4.90 37.40
CA VAL A 682 -36.38 5.04 38.69
C VAL A 682 -37.76 4.38 38.71
N LEU A 683 -38.44 4.24 37.56
CA LEU A 683 -39.69 3.52 37.40
C LEU A 683 -39.66 2.71 36.09
N LYS A 684 -40.37 1.58 36.04
CA LYS A 684 -40.60 0.76 34.87
C LYS A 684 -41.90 0.00 34.99
N GLY A 685 -42.59 -0.19 33.87
CA GLY A 685 -43.83 -1.00 33.83
C GLY A 685 -44.36 -1.14 32.41
N LEU A 686 -45.59 -1.68 32.33
CA LEU A 686 -46.36 -1.77 31.09
C LEU A 686 -47.46 -0.70 31.11
N LEU A 687 -47.84 -0.19 29.94
CA LEU A 687 -49.09 0.56 29.80
C LEU A 687 -50.25 -0.39 29.68
N ASP A 688 -51.38 -0.05 30.35
CA ASP A 688 -52.66 -0.74 30.15
C ASP A 688 -53.17 -0.40 28.76
N SER A 689 -53.49 -1.40 27.94
CA SER A 689 -53.90 -1.21 26.54
C SER A 689 -55.41 -1.48 26.37
N ASP A 690 -56.09 -0.59 25.69
CA ASP A 690 -57.43 -0.77 25.15
C ASP A 690 -57.42 -0.53 23.63
N GLY A 691 -56.81 -1.47 22.92
CA GLY A 691 -56.58 -1.40 21.48
C GLY A 691 -55.59 -0.32 21.08
N GLN A 692 -56.05 0.82 20.58
CA GLN A 692 -55.20 1.94 20.13
C GLN A 692 -54.87 2.94 21.24
N SER A 693 -55.41 2.77 22.43
CA SER A 693 -55.14 3.66 23.58
C SER A 693 -54.35 2.93 24.64
N HIS A 694 -53.24 3.48 25.06
CA HIS A 694 -52.33 2.91 26.07
C HIS A 694 -52.17 3.92 27.21
N THR A 695 -52.47 3.51 28.45
CA THR A 695 -52.50 4.42 29.59
C THR A 695 -51.80 3.81 30.82
N THR A 696 -51.29 4.67 31.68
CA THR A 696 -50.80 4.29 33.03
C THR A 696 -50.71 5.51 33.92
N THR A 697 -50.67 5.29 35.24
CA THR A 697 -50.36 6.36 36.20
C THR A 697 -48.97 6.15 36.79
N LEU A 698 -48.08 7.13 36.60
CA LEU A 698 -46.77 7.13 37.21
C LEU A 698 -46.82 7.76 38.59
N ASP A 699 -46.34 7.01 39.60
CA ASP A 699 -46.26 7.48 40.98
C ASP A 699 -44.82 7.82 41.36
N PHE A 700 -44.54 9.09 41.52
CA PHE A 700 -43.24 9.66 41.94
C PHE A 700 -43.16 9.91 43.46
N SER A 701 -44.08 9.36 44.29
CA SER A 701 -44.09 9.60 45.73
C SER A 701 -42.76 9.25 46.41
N ALA A 702 -42.09 8.20 45.96
CA ALA A 702 -40.78 7.78 46.45
C ALA A 702 -39.60 8.54 45.82
N GLN A 703 -39.85 9.45 44.86
CA GLN A 703 -38.81 10.16 44.16
C GLN A 703 -38.70 11.65 44.61
N PRO A 704 -37.52 12.24 44.55
CA PRO A 704 -37.37 13.68 44.82
C PRO A 704 -38.10 14.50 43.75
N VAL A 705 -38.40 15.77 44.07
CA VAL A 705 -38.87 16.73 43.07
C VAL A 705 -37.76 17.00 42.08
N GLY A 706 -38.09 17.14 40.78
CA GLY A 706 -37.08 17.34 39.76
C GLY A 706 -37.53 16.98 38.36
N VAL A 707 -36.60 16.91 37.44
CA VAL A 707 -36.83 16.54 36.03
C VAL A 707 -36.59 15.07 35.82
N PHE A 708 -37.53 14.42 35.12
CA PHE A 708 -37.46 13.01 34.76
C PHE A 708 -37.80 12.87 33.26
N PHE A 709 -37.33 11.79 32.65
CA PHE A 709 -37.60 11.44 31.27
C PHE A 709 -38.38 10.11 31.24
N VAL A 710 -39.59 10.17 30.69
CA VAL A 710 -40.43 9.02 30.47
C VAL A 710 -40.23 8.53 29.05
N SER A 711 -39.77 7.30 28.89
CA SER A 711 -39.55 6.65 27.62
C SER A 711 -40.51 5.48 27.45
N LEU A 712 -41.29 5.49 26.38
CA LEU A 712 -42.15 4.38 25.96
C LEU A 712 -41.41 3.58 24.87
N THR A 713 -41.56 2.25 24.89
CA THR A 713 -41.00 1.35 23.89
C THR A 713 -41.80 0.08 23.74
N ASN A 714 -41.85 -0.44 22.50
CA ASN A 714 -42.34 -1.80 22.20
C ASN A 714 -41.25 -2.74 21.69
N GLY A 715 -39.97 -2.40 21.93
CA GLY A 715 -38.79 -3.13 21.46
C GLY A 715 -38.11 -2.48 20.27
N SER A 716 -38.84 -2.13 19.22
CA SER A 716 -38.30 -1.46 18.02
C SER A 716 -38.59 0.05 18.01
N ASN A 717 -39.70 0.49 18.56
CA ASN A 717 -40.09 1.90 18.54
C ASN A 717 -39.94 2.53 19.93
N LYS A 718 -39.54 3.82 19.95
CA LYS A 718 -39.28 4.54 21.19
C LYS A 718 -39.78 5.97 21.08
N ALA A 719 -40.53 6.43 22.11
CA ALA A 719 -40.84 7.85 22.29
C ALA A 719 -40.42 8.30 23.69
N THR A 720 -39.90 9.51 23.83
CA THR A 720 -39.47 10.01 25.15
C THR A 720 -40.00 11.43 25.38
N LYS A 721 -40.59 11.65 26.57
CA LYS A 721 -41.01 12.98 27.02
C LYS A 721 -40.43 13.33 28.38
N ARG A 722 -40.16 14.60 28.57
CA ARG A 722 -39.74 15.15 29.85
C ARG A 722 -40.94 15.44 30.73
N VAL A 723 -40.89 15.03 32.01
CA VAL A 723 -41.83 15.40 33.04
C VAL A 723 -41.13 16.15 34.18
N ILE A 724 -41.76 17.18 34.72
CA ILE A 724 -41.26 17.92 35.88
C ILE A 724 -42.16 17.59 37.05
N VAL A 725 -41.61 16.97 38.10
CA VAL A 725 -42.29 16.55 39.31
C VAL A 725 -42.16 17.64 40.35
N PHE A 726 -43.31 18.17 40.80
CA PHE A 726 -43.40 19.19 41.83
C PHE A 726 -43.78 18.62 43.17
N LYS A 727 -43.73 19.45 44.25
CA LYS A 727 -44.23 19.09 45.62
C LYS A 727 -45.72 18.96 45.63
#